data_b8b4b38570620b3b4256ac6c0c38149d
#
_entry.id   b8b4b38570620b3b4256ac6c0c38149d
#
_cell.length_a   1.000
_cell.length_b   1.000
_cell.length_c   1.000
_cell.angle_alpha   90.00
_cell.angle_beta   90.00
_cell.angle_gamma   90.00
#
_symmetry.space_group_name_H-M   'P 1'
#
loop_
_entity.id
_entity.type
_entity.pdbx_description
1 polymer ?
#
loop_
_entity_poly.entity_id
_entity_poly.type
_entity_poly.pdbx_seq_one_letter_code
_entity_poly.pdbx_strand_id
1 'polypeptide(L)'
;MNKFFLSLFFFSSNFFAIIINENMGNIDNWYDSDDKFPFVVQRTKGNTGMFCTGTLINSRTVISSAHCSKNVFNEIWMGNDISTQNTQVAVTSEISHPDYSPAGTDLDEEHDISIISLATPVYSISDFPSLNSTTTEDQKEVFLVGYGVKGDNSGYLFESPATENEPDGKRRWVKNKVYKIAHSTDYLGTTFDEPSNDFYIENEGFIAPGDSGGPVLIETSDNKYVLIGVHSSVTTQGSGASKTSGEYSNEGSHTSIKELISWINANLPLKFVTSSGNGVWSSASSWNSLIIPDNFENVTSGNQLNSTQARYYNVSISNNLDLNTTRSIDNLDLNSSGKINIGTTGILNLAGKVEANNSSIVLNGSLNSTEVNLKNSSVVSGTGTMTGNLILGSSSLKPGNSIGTLNINGNLTLDSTSETEIEIDALGNSDSINVSGLINLNGTLRLVPLEEEGRFFKKGMSYTYLNYGSSTGNFSAKSAKTSVKTFGFLSFNLSQDLKQLTLSNPIYKSLASSSQTYNIASSLDNLESIKSTNTSIYNSIQTVLDEINLSTNTNILNDQILYFSPDLNKSIAINMTNLIHLKNELIKHSSFKNNINIQIQKKEIEQKNNISSTTESLILAYKRNEFLSGISIDKSTLTLKDDSINSLSFFASKNYLFKKENLSLNIIYSSGDSELTRQRTLNFNTLSKSELLRMKSSFDSSSFYLGVNYLQDFMNLPEWKFYGGLGSVYYSQEGFQESNHPRNLNLTFEDFSRSFLIASLNAKYESKALTFNDSLKLVGNVYFDYISDAGEMDSFIHKDLGTIKIDNNESLEDLYGIELSLIKNFKKSLLSFNFGFGNAIENYSLNYRLNF
;
A
#
# COMPACT_ATOMS: atom_id res chain seq x y z
N MET A 1 -41.20 52.98 -60.67
CA MET A 1 -39.95 52.27 -60.43
C MET A 1 -40.24 51.23 -59.38
N ASN A 2 -40.69 50.08 -59.79
CA ASN A 2 -41.00 48.94 -58.93
C ASN A 2 -39.79 48.03 -58.87
N LYS A 3 -39.27 47.78 -57.68
CA LYS A 3 -38.27 46.72 -57.41
C LYS A 3 -39.07 45.45 -57.06
N PHE A 4 -39.03 44.47 -57.93
CA PHE A 4 -39.41 43.12 -57.66
C PHE A 4 -38.32 42.49 -56.79
N PHE A 5 -38.65 42.10 -55.57
CA PHE A 5 -37.87 41.20 -54.77
C PHE A 5 -38.25 39.77 -55.15
N LEU A 6 -37.35 39.09 -55.81
CA LEU A 6 -37.44 37.66 -56.09
C LEU A 6 -36.94 36.88 -54.81
N SER A 7 -37.91 36.40 -54.05
CA SER A 7 -37.64 35.53 -52.89
C SER A 7 -37.33 34.12 -53.41
N LEU A 8 -36.06 33.78 -53.39
CA LEU A 8 -35.63 32.44 -53.74
C LEU A 8 -35.90 31.54 -52.49
N PHE A 9 -36.97 30.80 -52.54
CA PHE A 9 -37.17 29.72 -51.56
C PHE A 9 -36.22 28.56 -51.93
N PHE A 10 -35.16 28.36 -51.13
CA PHE A 10 -34.45 27.11 -51.11
C PHE A 10 -35.33 26.09 -50.37
N PHE A 11 -35.96 25.22 -51.11
CA PHE A 11 -36.48 23.95 -50.54
C PHE A 11 -35.24 23.09 -50.25
N SER A 12 -34.91 22.87 -49.01
CA SER A 12 -34.04 21.78 -48.60
C SER A 12 -34.83 20.48 -48.78
N SER A 13 -34.56 19.73 -49.85
CA SER A 13 -35.08 18.37 -50.01
C SER A 13 -34.44 17.47 -48.95
N ASN A 14 -35.21 16.96 -48.03
CA ASN A 14 -34.83 15.95 -47.08
C ASN A 14 -35.03 14.56 -47.67
N PHE A 15 -34.05 13.69 -47.61
CA PHE A 15 -34.00 12.32 -48.15
C PHE A 15 -34.04 11.29 -46.99
N PHE A 16 -34.64 10.09 -47.19
CA PHE A 16 -34.99 9.21 -46.06
C PHE A 16 -34.93 7.70 -46.43
N ALA A 17 -34.76 6.77 -45.45
CA ALA A 17 -34.72 5.31 -45.57
C ALA A 17 -36.00 4.67 -45.05
N ILE A 18 -36.33 3.41 -45.46
CA ILE A 18 -37.51 2.66 -44.96
C ILE A 18 -38.85 3.19 -45.55
N ILE A 19 -39.82 2.31 -45.70
CA ILE A 19 -41.19 2.63 -46.09
C ILE A 19 -42.08 2.61 -44.86
N ILE A 20 -42.83 3.68 -44.65
CA ILE A 20 -43.76 3.81 -43.53
C ILE A 20 -45.21 3.71 -43.96
N ASN A 21 -46.09 3.27 -43.08
CA ASN A 21 -47.51 3.33 -43.24
C ASN A 21 -48.01 4.79 -43.14
N GLU A 22 -49.05 5.16 -43.88
CA GLU A 22 -49.64 6.50 -43.88
C GLU A 22 -50.06 7.00 -42.50
N ASN A 23 -50.40 6.10 -41.56
CA ASN A 23 -50.78 6.44 -40.20
C ASN A 23 -49.61 6.74 -39.28
N MET A 24 -48.39 6.51 -39.73
CA MET A 24 -47.15 6.75 -38.94
C MET A 24 -46.66 8.22 -39.01
N GLY A 25 -47.36 9.04 -39.77
CA GLY A 25 -47.04 10.47 -39.88
C GLY A 25 -45.80 10.74 -40.74
N ASN A 26 -44.96 11.69 -40.30
CA ASN A 26 -43.73 12.03 -41.01
C ASN A 26 -42.68 10.97 -40.84
N ILE A 27 -42.13 10.49 -41.94
CA ILE A 27 -41.04 9.49 -41.98
C ILE A 27 -39.77 9.97 -41.21
N ASP A 28 -39.52 11.27 -41.05
CA ASP A 28 -38.43 11.80 -40.25
C ASP A 28 -38.53 11.46 -38.77
N ASN A 29 -39.72 11.10 -38.29
CA ASN A 29 -39.91 10.64 -36.92
C ASN A 29 -39.35 9.24 -36.67
N TRP A 30 -39.03 8.49 -37.74
CA TRP A 30 -38.51 7.11 -37.69
C TRP A 30 -37.00 7.03 -37.89
N TYR A 31 -36.36 8.18 -37.86
CA TYR A 31 -34.91 8.29 -37.78
C TYR A 31 -34.44 7.81 -36.42
N ASP A 32 -33.39 7.00 -36.41
CA ASP A 32 -32.78 6.45 -35.21
C ASP A 32 -31.96 7.54 -34.46
N SER A 33 -32.63 8.59 -34.01
CA SER A 33 -32.01 9.74 -33.35
C SER A 33 -31.27 9.40 -32.05
N ASP A 34 -31.75 8.39 -31.34
CA ASP A 34 -31.23 7.95 -30.04
C ASP A 34 -30.14 6.90 -30.21
N ASP A 35 -29.72 6.60 -31.46
CA ASP A 35 -28.70 5.60 -31.78
C ASP A 35 -28.99 4.22 -31.16
N LYS A 36 -30.27 3.80 -31.25
CA LYS A 36 -30.77 2.52 -30.72
C LYS A 36 -30.11 1.30 -31.35
N PHE A 37 -29.67 1.42 -32.62
CA PHE A 37 -29.11 0.34 -33.41
C PHE A 37 -27.69 0.67 -33.91
N PRO A 38 -26.73 1.01 -33.03
CA PRO A 38 -25.39 1.46 -33.43
C PRO A 38 -24.61 0.41 -34.24
N PHE A 39 -24.96 -0.84 -34.11
CA PHE A 39 -24.37 -1.97 -34.83
C PHE A 39 -24.88 -2.13 -36.28
N VAL A 40 -25.86 -1.36 -36.71
CA VAL A 40 -26.32 -1.34 -38.13
C VAL A 40 -25.50 -0.29 -38.87
N VAL A 41 -24.89 -0.73 -40.00
CA VAL A 41 -23.91 0.07 -40.74
C VAL A 41 -24.32 0.23 -42.16
N GLN A 42 -23.92 1.35 -42.79
CA GLN A 42 -24.10 1.54 -44.23
C GLN A 42 -22.89 0.97 -44.99
N ARG A 43 -23.14 0.30 -46.11
CA ARG A 43 -22.14 -0.11 -47.08
C ARG A 43 -22.20 0.83 -48.26
N THR A 44 -21.10 1.50 -48.59
CA THR A 44 -21.03 2.43 -49.72
C THR A 44 -19.91 2.05 -50.66
N LYS A 45 -20.13 2.25 -51.94
CA LYS A 45 -19.11 2.18 -52.97
C LYS A 45 -18.74 3.60 -53.35
N GLY A 46 -17.83 4.29 -52.60
CA GLY A 46 -17.35 5.63 -52.93
C GLY A 46 -18.26 6.35 -53.94
N ASN A 47 -18.46 7.51 -54.13
CA ASN A 47 -19.28 8.35 -55.01
C ASN A 47 -20.11 7.72 -56.20
N THR A 48 -20.45 6.41 -56.18
CA THR A 48 -21.10 5.71 -57.31
C THR A 48 -22.59 5.36 -57.09
N GLY A 49 -23.22 5.88 -56.04
CA GLY A 49 -24.68 5.76 -55.86
C GLY A 49 -25.25 4.35 -55.58
N MET A 50 -24.47 3.38 -55.23
CA MET A 50 -24.94 2.07 -54.81
C MET A 50 -24.76 1.88 -53.30
N PHE A 51 -25.83 1.46 -52.64
CA PHE A 51 -25.90 1.33 -51.19
C PHE A 51 -26.43 -0.02 -50.80
N CYS A 52 -25.92 -0.53 -49.70
CA CYS A 52 -26.48 -1.63 -48.93
C CYS A 52 -26.31 -1.35 -47.45
N THR A 53 -27.01 -2.08 -46.64
CA THR A 53 -26.92 -2.07 -45.20
C THR A 53 -26.17 -3.32 -44.73
N GLY A 54 -25.62 -3.31 -43.55
CA GLY A 54 -25.00 -4.44 -42.90
C GLY A 54 -25.18 -4.39 -41.40
N THR A 55 -24.89 -5.50 -40.73
CA THR A 55 -25.04 -5.65 -39.30
C THR A 55 -23.75 -6.13 -38.67
N LEU A 56 -23.14 -5.32 -37.80
CA LEU A 56 -22.04 -5.75 -36.97
C LEU A 56 -22.53 -6.77 -35.94
N ILE A 57 -21.90 -7.94 -35.91
CA ILE A 57 -22.19 -9.03 -34.93
C ILE A 57 -21.06 -9.25 -33.95
N ASN A 58 -19.94 -8.63 -34.18
CA ASN A 58 -18.80 -8.48 -33.25
C ASN A 58 -17.89 -7.37 -33.81
N SER A 59 -16.81 -7.09 -33.12
CA SER A 59 -15.89 -5.98 -33.47
C SER A 59 -15.25 -6.09 -34.87
N ARG A 60 -15.25 -7.23 -35.50
CA ARG A 60 -14.58 -7.50 -36.80
C ARG A 60 -15.51 -7.98 -37.91
N THR A 61 -16.77 -8.27 -37.62
CA THR A 61 -17.63 -8.98 -38.53
C THR A 61 -18.91 -8.24 -38.80
N VAL A 62 -19.18 -7.99 -40.07
CA VAL A 62 -20.49 -7.52 -40.55
C VAL A 62 -21.15 -8.63 -41.34
N ILE A 63 -22.43 -8.89 -41.10
CA ILE A 63 -23.30 -9.70 -41.95
C ILE A 63 -24.08 -8.77 -42.87
N SER A 64 -24.18 -9.15 -44.12
CA SER A 64 -24.96 -8.44 -45.13
C SER A 64 -25.51 -9.46 -46.17
N SER A 65 -26.24 -9.00 -47.18
CA SER A 65 -26.69 -9.86 -48.27
C SER A 65 -25.61 -10.10 -49.33
N ALA A 66 -25.56 -11.30 -49.89
CA ALA A 66 -24.60 -11.69 -50.90
C ALA A 66 -24.75 -10.92 -52.23
N HIS A 67 -25.97 -10.55 -52.60
CA HIS A 67 -26.19 -9.77 -53.83
C HIS A 67 -25.48 -8.41 -53.77
N CYS A 68 -25.25 -7.88 -52.58
CA CYS A 68 -24.48 -6.66 -52.34
C CYS A 68 -22.99 -6.83 -52.68
N SER A 69 -22.46 -8.04 -52.62
CA SER A 69 -21.03 -8.31 -52.88
C SER A 69 -20.63 -8.14 -54.35
N LYS A 70 -21.60 -8.14 -55.26
CA LYS A 70 -21.37 -7.83 -56.68
C LYS A 70 -20.75 -6.45 -56.91
N ASN A 71 -20.93 -5.56 -55.94
CA ASN A 71 -20.35 -4.24 -55.92
C ASN A 71 -19.23 -4.22 -54.89
N VAL A 72 -18.00 -4.03 -55.29
CA VAL A 72 -16.86 -4.03 -54.40
C VAL A 72 -16.95 -2.85 -53.43
N PHE A 73 -17.42 -3.11 -52.22
CA PHE A 73 -17.44 -2.14 -51.14
C PHE A 73 -16.14 -2.25 -50.34
N ASN A 74 -15.34 -1.20 -50.32
CA ASN A 74 -14.05 -1.21 -49.65
C ASN A 74 -14.13 -0.77 -48.18
N GLU A 75 -15.28 -0.28 -47.75
CA GLU A 75 -15.47 0.30 -46.43
C GLU A 75 -16.92 0.19 -45.97
N ILE A 76 -17.10 0.24 -44.64
CA ILE A 76 -18.39 0.46 -44.02
C ILE A 76 -18.41 1.84 -43.36
N TRP A 77 -19.60 2.41 -43.24
CA TRP A 77 -19.82 3.69 -42.56
C TRP A 77 -20.72 3.49 -41.36
N MET A 78 -20.33 4.06 -40.23
CA MET A 78 -21.03 3.96 -38.96
C MET A 78 -21.54 5.32 -38.51
N GLY A 79 -22.67 5.32 -37.84
CA GLY A 79 -23.35 6.52 -37.31
C GLY A 79 -24.83 6.49 -37.71
N ASN A 80 -25.69 7.08 -36.91
CA ASN A 80 -27.12 7.15 -37.20
C ASN A 80 -27.43 8.15 -38.34
N ASP A 81 -26.53 9.09 -38.57
CA ASP A 81 -26.53 10.01 -39.73
C ASP A 81 -25.09 10.14 -40.26
N ILE A 82 -24.76 9.40 -41.29
CA ILE A 82 -23.40 9.35 -41.84
C ILE A 82 -22.99 10.66 -42.55
N SER A 83 -23.90 11.55 -42.79
CA SER A 83 -23.58 12.87 -43.34
C SER A 83 -22.93 13.80 -42.31
N THR A 84 -23.22 13.58 -41.05
CA THR A 84 -22.76 14.39 -39.93
C THR A 84 -21.86 13.62 -38.92
N GLN A 85 -22.07 12.33 -38.82
CA GLN A 85 -21.37 11.40 -37.91
C GLN A 85 -20.89 10.20 -38.69
N ASN A 86 -19.70 10.27 -39.26
CA ASN A 86 -19.18 9.19 -40.10
C ASN A 86 -17.86 8.64 -39.53
N THR A 87 -17.90 7.41 -39.07
CA THR A 87 -16.69 6.62 -38.82
C THR A 87 -16.59 5.60 -39.96
N GLN A 88 -15.51 5.68 -40.73
CA GLN A 88 -15.24 4.76 -41.84
C GLN A 88 -14.34 3.64 -41.32
N VAL A 89 -14.66 2.40 -41.68
CA VAL A 89 -13.84 1.23 -41.40
C VAL A 89 -13.62 0.43 -42.68
N ALA A 90 -12.36 0.22 -43.05
CA ALA A 90 -11.99 -0.51 -44.25
C ALA A 90 -12.36 -2.00 -44.16
N VAL A 91 -12.77 -2.59 -45.29
CA VAL A 91 -13.07 -4.00 -45.43
C VAL A 91 -11.82 -4.74 -45.94
N THR A 92 -11.46 -5.85 -45.30
CA THR A 92 -10.30 -6.69 -45.73
C THR A 92 -10.73 -7.85 -46.60
N SER A 93 -11.89 -8.45 -46.32
CA SER A 93 -12.43 -9.56 -47.12
C SER A 93 -13.94 -9.62 -47.01
N GLU A 94 -14.58 -10.18 -48.03
CA GLU A 94 -15.99 -10.52 -48.04
C GLU A 94 -16.17 -11.89 -48.67
N ILE A 95 -16.94 -12.74 -48.03
CA ILE A 95 -17.31 -14.06 -48.56
C ILE A 95 -18.83 -14.18 -48.62
N SER A 96 -19.36 -14.55 -49.75
CA SER A 96 -20.76 -14.89 -49.93
C SER A 96 -20.98 -16.38 -49.71
N HIS A 97 -22.22 -16.76 -49.33
CA HIS A 97 -22.55 -18.19 -49.24
C HIS A 97 -22.29 -18.89 -50.57
N PRO A 98 -21.67 -20.07 -50.58
CA PRO A 98 -21.26 -20.72 -51.82
C PRO A 98 -22.42 -21.12 -52.71
N ASP A 99 -23.58 -21.38 -52.13
CA ASP A 99 -24.78 -21.75 -52.87
C ASP A 99 -25.60 -20.52 -53.34
N TYR A 100 -25.17 -19.31 -53.00
CA TYR A 100 -25.76 -18.11 -53.57
C TYR A 100 -25.40 -17.98 -55.07
N SER A 101 -26.39 -17.93 -55.93
CA SER A 101 -26.20 -17.74 -57.35
C SER A 101 -26.86 -16.43 -57.87
N PRO A 102 -26.12 -15.56 -58.57
CA PRO A 102 -26.67 -14.31 -59.07
C PRO A 102 -27.50 -14.50 -60.39
N ALA A 103 -27.82 -15.72 -60.82
CA ALA A 103 -28.26 -16.00 -62.18
C ALA A 103 -29.77 -15.96 -62.44
N GLY A 104 -30.61 -15.43 -61.57
CA GLY A 104 -31.93 -14.94 -61.86
C GLY A 104 -33.05 -16.00 -62.08
N THR A 105 -33.05 -17.05 -61.21
CA THR A 105 -34.23 -17.95 -61.06
C THR A 105 -34.76 -17.76 -59.63
N ASP A 106 -36.04 -18.05 -59.43
CA ASP A 106 -36.73 -17.88 -58.13
C ASP A 106 -36.07 -18.65 -56.93
N LEU A 107 -35.11 -19.51 -57.22
CA LEU A 107 -34.33 -20.31 -56.29
C LEU A 107 -32.98 -19.62 -55.91
N ASP A 108 -32.58 -18.57 -56.62
CA ASP A 108 -31.30 -17.90 -56.48
C ASP A 108 -31.22 -16.95 -55.24
N GLU A 109 -32.36 -16.66 -54.66
CA GLU A 109 -32.42 -15.80 -53.46
C GLU A 109 -32.13 -16.57 -52.17
N GLU A 110 -32.25 -17.89 -52.17
CA GLU A 110 -31.84 -18.74 -51.05
C GLU A 110 -30.36 -18.57 -50.83
N HIS A 111 -29.93 -18.49 -49.56
CA HIS A 111 -28.55 -18.27 -49.20
C HIS A 111 -27.99 -16.85 -49.54
N ASP A 112 -28.83 -15.85 -49.69
CA ASP A 112 -28.41 -14.46 -49.96
C ASP A 112 -27.80 -13.81 -48.70
N ILE A 113 -26.60 -14.28 -48.34
CA ILE A 113 -25.86 -13.82 -47.17
C ILE A 113 -24.37 -13.72 -47.44
N SER A 114 -23.73 -12.68 -46.92
CA SER A 114 -22.28 -12.51 -46.93
C SER A 114 -21.73 -12.16 -45.56
N ILE A 115 -20.47 -12.58 -45.36
CA ILE A 115 -19.68 -12.24 -44.15
C ILE A 115 -18.54 -11.32 -44.57
N ILE A 116 -18.47 -10.17 -43.92
CA ILE A 116 -17.51 -9.11 -44.21
C ILE A 116 -16.54 -9.01 -43.01
N SER A 117 -15.25 -8.99 -43.33
CA SER A 117 -14.17 -8.81 -42.34
C SER A 117 -13.66 -7.37 -42.34
N LEU A 118 -13.52 -6.77 -41.19
CA LEU A 118 -13.04 -5.40 -41.02
C LEU A 118 -11.53 -5.36 -40.78
N ALA A 119 -10.86 -4.38 -41.41
CA ALA A 119 -9.40 -4.17 -41.24
C ALA A 119 -9.02 -3.75 -39.82
N THR A 120 -9.87 -2.94 -39.18
CA THR A 120 -9.71 -2.54 -37.79
C THR A 120 -10.95 -2.91 -36.98
N PRO A 121 -10.76 -3.32 -35.71
CA PRO A 121 -11.90 -3.68 -34.88
C PRO A 121 -12.70 -2.43 -34.45
N VAL A 122 -14.00 -2.58 -34.37
CA VAL A 122 -14.92 -1.57 -33.85
C VAL A 122 -15.10 -1.82 -32.35
N TYR A 123 -14.51 -0.99 -31.52
CA TYR A 123 -14.62 -1.06 -30.04
C TYR A 123 -15.53 0.03 -29.45
N SER A 124 -16.06 0.94 -30.28
CA SER A 124 -17.04 1.95 -29.83
C SER A 124 -18.41 1.35 -29.52
N ILE A 125 -18.67 0.13 -29.98
CA ILE A 125 -19.91 -0.63 -29.73
C ILE A 125 -19.56 -1.82 -28.83
N SER A 126 -20.29 -1.97 -27.72
CA SER A 126 -20.14 -3.09 -26.78
C SER A 126 -21.24 -4.15 -26.92
N ASP A 127 -22.43 -3.73 -27.34
CA ASP A 127 -23.60 -4.59 -27.38
C ASP A 127 -23.94 -4.90 -28.85
N PHE A 128 -23.44 -6.03 -29.31
CA PHE A 128 -23.77 -6.59 -30.63
C PHE A 128 -24.97 -7.52 -30.54
N PRO A 129 -25.81 -7.64 -31.59
CA PRO A 129 -26.90 -8.60 -31.62
C PRO A 129 -26.33 -10.03 -31.59
N SER A 130 -26.97 -10.91 -30.84
CA SER A 130 -26.66 -12.33 -30.88
C SER A 130 -27.28 -12.97 -32.14
N LEU A 131 -26.61 -13.99 -32.68
CA LEU A 131 -27.14 -14.73 -33.82
C LEU A 131 -28.21 -15.73 -33.35
N ASN A 132 -29.35 -15.77 -34.06
CA ASN A 132 -30.39 -16.76 -33.78
C ASN A 132 -29.93 -18.20 -34.09
N SER A 133 -30.06 -19.08 -33.08
CA SER A 133 -29.77 -20.51 -33.24
C SER A 133 -30.92 -21.42 -32.79
N THR A 134 -31.86 -20.89 -32.01
CA THR A 134 -32.88 -21.69 -31.33
C THR A 134 -34.28 -21.05 -31.27
N THR A 135 -34.36 -19.73 -31.38
CA THR A 135 -35.63 -19.01 -31.22
C THR A 135 -36.60 -19.36 -32.37
N THR A 136 -37.83 -19.59 -32.04
CA THR A 136 -38.92 -19.70 -33.07
C THR A 136 -39.27 -18.30 -33.55
N GLU A 137 -39.19 -18.12 -34.85
CA GLU A 137 -39.28 -16.79 -35.49
C GLU A 137 -40.74 -16.48 -35.90
N ASP A 138 -41.49 -17.51 -36.29
CA ASP A 138 -42.85 -17.37 -36.82
C ASP A 138 -43.76 -16.54 -35.91
N GLN A 139 -44.46 -15.58 -36.52
CA GLN A 139 -45.38 -14.66 -35.84
C GLN A 139 -44.74 -13.74 -34.80
N LYS A 140 -43.42 -13.57 -34.81
CA LYS A 140 -42.70 -12.61 -33.92
C LYS A 140 -42.75 -11.20 -34.48
N GLU A 141 -42.97 -10.25 -33.60
CA GLU A 141 -42.77 -8.84 -33.89
C GLU A 141 -41.26 -8.56 -33.96
N VAL A 142 -40.84 -7.81 -34.97
CA VAL A 142 -39.43 -7.56 -35.29
C VAL A 142 -39.20 -6.10 -35.63
N PHE A 143 -37.93 -5.67 -35.49
CA PHE A 143 -37.45 -4.43 -36.08
C PHE A 143 -36.78 -4.72 -37.42
N LEU A 144 -37.13 -3.90 -38.42
CA LEU A 144 -36.46 -3.80 -39.70
C LEU A 144 -35.69 -2.50 -39.70
N VAL A 145 -34.39 -2.57 -39.96
CA VAL A 145 -33.50 -1.39 -39.81
C VAL A 145 -32.62 -1.25 -41.06
N GLY A 146 -32.45 -0.01 -41.52
CA GLY A 146 -31.60 0.19 -42.70
C GLY A 146 -31.30 1.66 -43.02
N TYR A 147 -30.55 1.84 -44.12
CA TYR A 147 -30.13 3.12 -44.71
C TYR A 147 -30.64 3.30 -46.14
N GLY A 148 -31.64 2.56 -46.55
CA GLY A 148 -32.17 2.57 -47.88
C GLY A 148 -32.90 3.86 -48.30
N VAL A 149 -33.58 3.84 -49.45
CA VAL A 149 -34.41 4.96 -49.89
C VAL A 149 -35.72 4.99 -49.14
N LYS A 150 -36.29 6.19 -48.97
CA LYS A 150 -37.56 6.38 -48.28
C LYS A 150 -38.79 6.10 -49.14
N GLY A 151 -39.88 5.79 -48.46
CA GLY A 151 -41.18 5.65 -49.10
C GLY A 151 -42.32 5.72 -48.08
N ASP A 152 -43.54 5.75 -48.66
CA ASP A 152 -44.77 5.52 -47.93
C ASP A 152 -45.59 4.44 -48.63
N ASN A 153 -46.81 4.16 -48.18
CA ASN A 153 -47.67 3.15 -48.74
C ASN A 153 -48.13 3.40 -50.21
N SER A 154 -47.75 4.54 -50.81
CA SER A 154 -47.96 4.80 -52.27
C SER A 154 -46.73 4.39 -53.06
N GLY A 155 -45.71 3.84 -52.46
CA GLY A 155 -44.50 3.38 -53.11
C GLY A 155 -43.28 4.26 -52.72
N TYR A 156 -42.19 4.06 -53.47
CA TYR A 156 -41.00 4.87 -53.28
C TYR A 156 -41.23 6.31 -53.67
N LEU A 157 -40.83 7.23 -52.78
CA LEU A 157 -40.90 8.65 -53.06
C LEU A 157 -39.70 9.02 -53.95
N PHE A 158 -39.79 8.66 -55.25
CA PHE A 158 -38.83 9.10 -56.25
C PHE A 158 -39.24 10.48 -56.78
N GLU A 159 -38.47 11.52 -56.42
CA GLU A 159 -38.58 12.76 -57.17
C GLU A 159 -37.79 12.66 -58.47
N SER A 160 -38.42 12.83 -59.61
CA SER A 160 -37.81 12.79 -60.97
C SER A 160 -36.99 14.08 -61.16
N PRO A 161 -35.75 14.04 -61.70
CA PRO A 161 -35.15 13.02 -62.56
C PRO A 161 -34.06 12.18 -61.84
N ALA A 162 -33.64 11.09 -62.47
CA ALA A 162 -32.85 9.94 -62.04
C ALA A 162 -31.46 10.20 -61.35
N THR A 163 -31.19 11.40 -60.82
CA THR A 163 -29.97 11.77 -60.09
C THR A 163 -30.20 11.94 -58.59
N GLU A 164 -31.41 11.76 -58.07
CA GLU A 164 -31.80 12.06 -56.69
C GLU A 164 -32.22 10.84 -55.89
N ASN A 165 -31.90 9.63 -56.35
CA ASN A 165 -32.21 8.36 -55.70
C ASN A 165 -31.12 7.89 -54.72
N GLU A 166 -30.37 8.83 -54.19
CA GLU A 166 -29.36 8.52 -53.17
C GLU A 166 -29.98 8.55 -51.78
N PRO A 167 -29.70 7.59 -50.89
CA PRO A 167 -30.09 7.65 -49.46
C PRO A 167 -29.48 8.88 -48.83
N ASP A 168 -30.22 9.47 -47.88
CA ASP A 168 -29.74 10.64 -47.12
C ASP A 168 -28.72 10.32 -46.03
N GLY A 169 -28.32 9.08 -45.93
CA GLY A 169 -27.37 8.62 -44.94
C GLY A 169 -27.92 8.45 -43.53
N LYS A 170 -29.21 8.53 -43.33
CA LYS A 170 -29.86 8.39 -42.05
C LYS A 170 -30.36 6.97 -41.84
N ARG A 171 -30.00 6.39 -40.66
CA ARG A 171 -30.53 5.08 -40.25
C ARG A 171 -31.96 5.25 -39.75
N ARG A 172 -32.86 4.37 -40.25
CA ARG A 172 -34.25 4.32 -39.83
C ARG A 172 -34.68 2.92 -39.46
N TRP A 173 -35.77 2.83 -38.72
CA TRP A 173 -36.31 1.57 -38.28
C TRP A 173 -37.85 1.61 -38.30
N VAL A 174 -38.43 0.43 -38.51
CA VAL A 174 -39.86 0.19 -38.42
C VAL A 174 -40.07 -1.16 -37.77
N LYS A 175 -41.29 -1.44 -37.35
CA LYS A 175 -41.68 -2.77 -36.90
C LYS A 175 -42.39 -3.52 -38.02
N ASN A 176 -42.36 -4.82 -37.93
CA ASN A 176 -43.17 -5.72 -38.79
C ASN A 176 -43.35 -7.06 -38.06
N LYS A 177 -44.07 -7.97 -38.67
CA LYS A 177 -44.31 -9.33 -38.14
C LYS A 177 -43.77 -10.36 -39.15
N VAL A 178 -42.95 -11.25 -38.61
CA VAL A 178 -42.31 -12.31 -39.44
C VAL A 178 -43.22 -13.52 -39.55
N TYR A 179 -43.24 -14.10 -40.72
CA TYR A 179 -43.84 -15.42 -40.95
C TYR A 179 -42.87 -16.34 -41.70
N LYS A 180 -43.07 -17.66 -41.59
CA LYS A 180 -42.32 -18.64 -42.39
C LYS A 180 -42.86 -18.72 -43.81
N ILE A 181 -42.05 -18.62 -44.84
CA ILE A 181 -42.42 -18.82 -46.21
C ILE A 181 -42.62 -20.32 -46.45
N ALA A 182 -43.81 -20.70 -46.95
CA ALA A 182 -44.26 -22.08 -46.99
C ALA A 182 -43.44 -22.99 -47.92
N HIS A 183 -42.67 -22.45 -48.84
CA HIS A 183 -41.91 -23.19 -49.84
C HIS A 183 -40.40 -23.06 -49.76
N SER A 184 -39.92 -22.34 -48.74
CA SER A 184 -38.46 -22.19 -48.46
C SER A 184 -38.18 -22.44 -46.99
N THR A 185 -37.07 -23.13 -46.71
CA THR A 185 -36.56 -23.34 -45.35
C THR A 185 -35.69 -22.17 -44.90
N ASP A 186 -35.08 -21.44 -45.79
CA ASP A 186 -34.01 -20.49 -45.57
C ASP A 186 -34.50 -19.02 -45.55
N TYR A 187 -35.82 -18.80 -45.80
CA TYR A 187 -36.41 -17.48 -45.82
C TYR A 187 -37.44 -17.25 -44.76
N LEU A 188 -37.39 -16.01 -44.24
CA LEU A 188 -38.43 -15.39 -43.43
C LEU A 188 -39.14 -14.35 -44.27
N GLY A 189 -40.48 -14.29 -44.18
CA GLY A 189 -41.28 -13.28 -44.86
C GLY A 189 -41.78 -12.20 -43.92
N THR A 190 -41.95 -11.01 -44.46
CA THR A 190 -42.75 -9.93 -43.87
C THR A 190 -43.72 -9.41 -44.92
N THR A 191 -44.93 -9.02 -44.52
CA THR A 191 -45.91 -8.35 -45.39
C THR A 191 -46.05 -6.89 -45.00
N PHE A 192 -46.32 -6.03 -45.94
CA PHE A 192 -46.72 -4.67 -45.69
C PHE A 192 -48.24 -4.59 -45.66
N ASP A 193 -48.81 -4.56 -44.46
CA ASP A 193 -50.23 -4.72 -44.25
C ASP A 193 -50.94 -3.37 -44.12
N GLU A 194 -52.16 -3.28 -44.67
CA GLU A 194 -53.01 -2.14 -44.43
C GLU A 194 -53.45 -2.08 -42.95
N PRO A 195 -53.67 -0.91 -42.38
CA PRO A 195 -54.18 -0.76 -41.02
C PRO A 195 -55.52 -1.45 -40.74
N SER A 196 -56.25 -1.81 -41.76
CA SER A 196 -57.49 -2.60 -41.72
C SER A 196 -57.26 -4.09 -41.67
N ASN A 197 -56.06 -4.57 -41.88
CA ASN A 197 -55.73 -6.01 -41.94
C ASN A 197 -55.53 -6.58 -40.53
N ASP A 198 -56.01 -7.80 -40.28
CA ASP A 198 -55.87 -8.50 -38.99
C ASP A 198 -54.39 -8.82 -38.62
N PHE A 199 -53.46 -8.77 -39.55
CA PHE A 199 -52.04 -9.00 -39.35
C PHE A 199 -51.29 -7.72 -39.09
N TYR A 200 -51.86 -6.57 -39.26
CA TYR A 200 -51.28 -5.27 -39.02
C TYR A 200 -50.81 -5.12 -37.54
N ILE A 201 -49.67 -4.55 -37.38
CA ILE A 201 -49.15 -4.20 -36.05
C ILE A 201 -48.90 -2.68 -35.94
N GLU A 202 -48.85 -2.17 -34.72
CA GLU A 202 -48.53 -0.76 -34.47
C GLU A 202 -47.11 -0.44 -34.96
N ASN A 203 -46.95 0.67 -35.69
CA ASN A 203 -45.68 1.12 -36.27
C ASN A 203 -45.13 0.16 -37.36
N GLU A 204 -46.05 -0.48 -38.07
CA GLU A 204 -45.70 -1.31 -39.17
C GLU A 204 -45.17 -0.50 -40.37
N GLY A 205 -44.06 -0.97 -40.88
CA GLY A 205 -43.42 -0.48 -42.09
C GLY A 205 -42.70 -1.59 -42.84
N PHE A 206 -41.97 -1.22 -43.89
CA PHE A 206 -41.45 -2.15 -44.83
C PHE A 206 -40.03 -1.79 -45.29
N ILE A 207 -39.30 -2.73 -45.88
CA ILE A 207 -37.96 -2.51 -46.42
C ILE A 207 -38.00 -1.82 -47.80
N ALA A 208 -36.94 -1.09 -48.09
CA ALA A 208 -36.75 -0.34 -49.31
C ALA A 208 -35.43 -0.68 -50.03
N PRO A 209 -35.23 -0.31 -51.31
CA PRO A 209 -33.92 -0.43 -51.94
C PRO A 209 -32.82 0.30 -51.15
N GLY A 210 -31.72 -0.42 -50.89
CA GLY A 210 -30.64 0.07 -50.05
C GLY A 210 -30.67 -0.46 -48.59
N ASP A 211 -31.82 -1.00 -48.12
CA ASP A 211 -31.92 -1.73 -46.89
C ASP A 211 -31.36 -3.15 -46.99
N SER A 212 -31.13 -3.62 -48.21
CA SER A 212 -30.47 -4.92 -48.50
C SER A 212 -29.28 -5.17 -47.58
N GLY A 213 -29.28 -6.33 -46.94
CA GLY A 213 -28.23 -6.70 -46.00
C GLY A 213 -28.43 -6.16 -44.56
N GLY A 214 -29.47 -5.33 -44.36
CA GLY A 214 -29.87 -4.87 -43.02
C GLY A 214 -30.52 -5.98 -42.20
N PRO A 215 -30.66 -5.78 -40.90
CA PRO A 215 -31.12 -6.83 -39.98
C PRO A 215 -32.62 -6.90 -39.82
N VAL A 216 -33.09 -8.12 -39.57
CA VAL A 216 -34.35 -8.43 -38.91
C VAL A 216 -34.06 -8.81 -37.48
N LEU A 217 -34.55 -8.01 -36.53
CA LEU A 217 -34.18 -8.12 -35.12
C LEU A 217 -35.36 -8.43 -34.21
N ILE A 218 -35.21 -9.37 -33.31
CA ILE A 218 -36.09 -9.55 -32.14
C ILE A 218 -35.46 -8.83 -30.94
N GLU A 219 -36.25 -8.02 -30.24
CA GLU A 219 -35.85 -7.43 -28.96
C GLU A 219 -36.15 -8.41 -27.81
N THR A 220 -35.19 -8.64 -26.97
CA THR A 220 -35.32 -9.52 -25.78
C THR A 220 -35.81 -8.74 -24.57
N SER A 221 -36.24 -9.45 -23.52
CA SER A 221 -36.74 -8.83 -22.27
C SER A 221 -35.74 -7.99 -21.54
N ASP A 222 -34.44 -8.11 -21.84
CA ASP A 222 -33.31 -7.33 -21.28
C ASP A 222 -32.83 -6.23 -22.23
N ASN A 223 -33.65 -5.83 -23.18
CA ASN A 223 -33.43 -4.79 -24.20
C ASN A 223 -32.18 -5.06 -25.08
N LYS A 224 -31.89 -6.33 -25.30
CA LYS A 224 -30.87 -6.78 -26.28
C LYS A 224 -31.53 -7.26 -27.55
N TYR A 225 -30.74 -7.45 -28.58
CA TYR A 225 -31.24 -7.85 -29.88
C TYR A 225 -30.73 -9.23 -30.29
N VAL A 226 -31.61 -9.97 -31.01
CA VAL A 226 -31.26 -11.22 -31.69
C VAL A 226 -31.45 -10.99 -33.18
N LEU A 227 -30.40 -11.17 -33.98
CA LEU A 227 -30.42 -11.15 -35.43
C LEU A 227 -31.03 -12.46 -35.91
N ILE A 228 -32.20 -12.41 -36.51
CA ILE A 228 -32.92 -13.57 -37.00
C ILE A 228 -32.89 -13.65 -38.52
N GLY A 229 -32.74 -12.54 -39.23
CA GLY A 229 -32.75 -12.49 -40.70
C GLY A 229 -31.95 -11.34 -41.27
N VAL A 230 -31.62 -11.41 -42.53
CA VAL A 230 -30.94 -10.40 -43.34
C VAL A 230 -31.85 -9.99 -44.51
N HIS A 231 -32.08 -8.71 -44.71
CA HIS A 231 -32.92 -8.22 -45.82
C HIS A 231 -32.34 -8.64 -47.15
N SER A 232 -33.12 -9.31 -47.97
CA SER A 232 -32.73 -9.83 -49.29
C SER A 232 -33.49 -9.15 -50.41
N SER A 233 -34.79 -9.42 -50.57
CA SER A 233 -35.56 -8.95 -51.70
C SER A 233 -36.97 -8.51 -51.35
N VAL A 234 -37.63 -7.88 -52.29
CA VAL A 234 -39.04 -7.47 -52.26
C VAL A 234 -39.77 -8.05 -53.44
N THR A 235 -40.87 -8.74 -53.17
CA THR A 235 -41.75 -9.28 -54.18
C THR A 235 -43.00 -8.41 -54.25
N THR A 236 -43.28 -7.88 -55.43
CA THR A 236 -44.49 -7.14 -55.71
C THR A 236 -45.66 -8.04 -56.13
N GLN A 237 -46.77 -8.01 -55.38
CA GLN A 237 -47.96 -8.80 -55.68
C GLN A 237 -48.80 -8.11 -56.77
N GLY A 238 -49.02 -8.81 -57.93
CA GLY A 238 -49.95 -8.41 -58.98
C GLY A 238 -49.41 -8.38 -60.39
N SER A 239 -50.23 -8.75 -61.39
CA SER A 239 -49.90 -8.74 -62.76
C SER A 239 -50.23 -7.38 -63.40
N GLY A 240 -49.21 -6.53 -63.59
CA GLY A 240 -49.42 -5.26 -64.34
C GLY A 240 -48.15 -4.38 -64.31
N ALA A 241 -47.79 -3.76 -65.41
CA ALA A 241 -46.57 -2.96 -65.62
C ALA A 241 -46.52 -1.65 -64.86
N SER A 242 -47.25 -1.53 -63.75
CA SER A 242 -47.36 -0.25 -62.97
C SER A 242 -47.30 -0.42 -61.48
N LYS A 243 -46.75 -1.49 -60.94
CA LYS A 243 -46.58 -1.58 -59.44
C LYS A 243 -45.17 -1.26 -59.00
N THR A 244 -45.07 -0.30 -58.13
CA THR A 244 -43.85 0.10 -57.54
C THR A 244 -43.68 -0.71 -56.24
N SER A 245 -42.45 -1.13 -55.90
CA SER A 245 -42.18 -1.74 -54.63
C SER A 245 -42.48 -0.74 -53.48
N GLY A 246 -43.08 -1.20 -52.38
CA GLY A 246 -43.47 -0.37 -51.26
C GLY A 246 -44.97 -0.08 -51.11
N GLU A 247 -45.82 -0.72 -51.97
CA GLU A 247 -47.23 -0.68 -51.78
C GLU A 247 -47.72 -1.77 -50.80
N TYR A 248 -48.94 -1.58 -50.24
CA TYR A 248 -49.56 -2.61 -49.42
C TYR A 248 -49.66 -3.96 -50.14
N SER A 249 -49.58 -5.04 -49.38
CA SER A 249 -49.51 -6.42 -49.81
C SER A 249 -48.21 -6.82 -50.52
N ASN A 250 -47.19 -5.99 -50.56
CA ASN A 250 -45.87 -6.44 -50.98
C ASN A 250 -45.27 -7.36 -49.91
N GLU A 251 -44.46 -8.33 -50.34
CA GLU A 251 -43.76 -9.28 -49.48
C GLU A 251 -42.28 -8.97 -49.47
N GLY A 252 -41.68 -8.85 -48.27
CA GLY A 252 -40.22 -8.78 -48.05
C GLY A 252 -39.67 -10.14 -47.69
N SER A 253 -38.62 -10.54 -48.38
CA SER A 253 -37.92 -11.80 -48.13
C SER A 253 -36.62 -11.51 -47.38
N HIS A 254 -36.36 -12.30 -46.35
CA HIS A 254 -35.17 -12.15 -45.51
C HIS A 254 -34.48 -13.50 -45.35
N THR A 255 -33.18 -13.57 -45.58
CA THR A 255 -32.38 -14.77 -45.39
C THR A 255 -32.29 -15.14 -43.93
N SER A 256 -32.70 -16.35 -43.53
CA SER A 256 -32.73 -16.81 -42.14
C SER A 256 -31.32 -17.05 -41.59
N ILE A 257 -31.03 -16.43 -40.45
CA ILE A 257 -29.76 -16.66 -39.74
C ILE A 257 -29.71 -18.08 -39.17
N LYS A 258 -30.81 -18.57 -38.63
CA LYS A 258 -30.87 -19.87 -37.95
C LYS A 258 -30.53 -21.03 -38.86
N GLU A 259 -31.06 -21.02 -40.06
CA GLU A 259 -30.85 -22.11 -41.03
C GLU A 259 -29.39 -22.11 -41.54
N LEU A 260 -28.76 -20.92 -41.61
CA LEU A 260 -27.37 -20.75 -42.05
C LEU A 260 -26.35 -20.62 -40.96
N ILE A 261 -26.76 -20.80 -39.68
CA ILE A 261 -25.91 -20.58 -38.51
C ILE A 261 -24.61 -21.42 -38.52
N SER A 262 -24.66 -22.63 -39.05
CA SER A 262 -23.49 -23.50 -39.14
C SER A 262 -22.46 -22.93 -40.11
N TRP A 263 -22.88 -22.45 -41.28
CA TRP A 263 -22.00 -21.81 -42.26
C TRP A 263 -21.46 -20.49 -41.71
N ILE A 264 -22.30 -19.66 -41.08
CA ILE A 264 -21.88 -18.40 -40.46
C ILE A 264 -20.78 -18.67 -39.46
N ASN A 265 -20.99 -19.56 -38.49
CA ASN A 265 -20.01 -19.86 -37.41
C ASN A 265 -18.70 -20.41 -37.95
N ALA A 266 -18.76 -21.24 -39.01
CA ALA A 266 -17.55 -21.78 -39.62
C ALA A 266 -16.71 -20.71 -40.32
N ASN A 267 -17.38 -19.64 -40.80
CA ASN A 267 -16.76 -18.60 -41.61
C ASN A 267 -16.56 -17.26 -40.87
N LEU A 268 -16.83 -17.16 -39.54
CA LEU A 268 -16.53 -15.95 -38.78
C LEU A 268 -15.02 -15.66 -38.81
N PRO A 269 -14.61 -14.42 -39.15
CA PRO A 269 -13.18 -14.06 -39.15
C PRO A 269 -12.60 -13.97 -37.75
N LEU A 270 -13.39 -13.55 -36.79
CA LEU A 270 -12.93 -13.45 -35.39
C LEU A 270 -13.08 -14.79 -34.67
N LYS A 271 -11.98 -15.32 -34.18
CA LYS A 271 -11.89 -16.59 -33.45
C LYS A 271 -11.58 -16.36 -31.98
N PHE A 272 -12.16 -17.17 -31.09
CA PHE A 272 -11.85 -17.20 -29.67
C PHE A 272 -11.00 -18.44 -29.39
N VAL A 273 -9.80 -18.20 -28.83
CA VAL A 273 -8.81 -19.25 -28.55
C VAL A 273 -8.38 -19.19 -27.10
N THR A 274 -8.33 -20.34 -26.43
CA THR A 274 -7.89 -20.44 -25.05
C THR A 274 -6.64 -21.31 -24.94
N SER A 275 -5.79 -21.00 -23.97
CA SER A 275 -4.64 -21.87 -23.66
C SER A 275 -5.10 -23.22 -23.10
N SER A 276 -4.44 -24.32 -23.51
CA SER A 276 -4.73 -25.67 -23.04
C SER A 276 -3.73 -26.19 -22.00
N GLY A 277 -2.56 -25.54 -21.86
CA GLY A 277 -1.52 -25.93 -20.94
C GLY A 277 -0.34 -24.96 -20.97
N ASN A 278 0.65 -25.19 -20.10
CA ASN A 278 1.90 -24.44 -20.12
C ASN A 278 2.73 -24.78 -21.37
N GLY A 279 3.42 -23.78 -21.91
CA GLY A 279 4.27 -23.99 -23.08
C GLY A 279 4.72 -22.72 -23.76
N VAL A 280 4.95 -22.81 -25.06
CA VAL A 280 5.32 -21.65 -25.90
C VAL A 280 4.16 -21.27 -26.81
N TRP A 281 3.99 -19.98 -27.04
CA TRP A 281 2.91 -19.44 -27.88
C TRP A 281 2.88 -20.09 -29.27
N SER A 282 4.07 -20.31 -29.85
CA SER A 282 4.23 -20.88 -31.20
C SER A 282 3.96 -22.37 -31.30
N SER A 283 3.59 -23.07 -30.23
CA SER A 283 3.19 -24.48 -30.28
C SER A 283 1.68 -24.63 -30.39
N ALA A 284 1.18 -25.35 -31.39
CA ALA A 284 -0.23 -25.63 -31.54
C ALA A 284 -0.82 -26.39 -30.34
N SER A 285 -0.01 -27.25 -29.67
CA SER A 285 -0.44 -27.96 -28.48
C SER A 285 -0.66 -27.08 -27.25
N SER A 286 -0.20 -25.85 -27.26
CA SER A 286 -0.46 -24.87 -26.19
C SER A 286 -1.90 -24.30 -26.25
N TRP A 287 -2.66 -24.62 -27.29
CA TRP A 287 -3.97 -24.02 -27.56
C TRP A 287 -5.04 -25.10 -27.69
N ASN A 288 -6.22 -24.84 -27.13
CA ASN A 288 -7.33 -25.78 -27.16
C ASN A 288 -7.84 -26.09 -28.58
N SER A 289 -7.69 -25.14 -29.49
CA SER A 289 -8.08 -25.29 -30.91
C SER A 289 -6.99 -25.92 -31.78
N LEU A 290 -5.80 -26.18 -31.24
CA LEU A 290 -4.59 -26.57 -31.97
C LEU A 290 -4.18 -25.55 -33.07
N ILE A 291 -4.69 -24.32 -32.99
CA ILE A 291 -4.38 -23.20 -33.84
C ILE A 291 -3.55 -22.21 -33.08
N ILE A 292 -2.43 -21.81 -33.62
CA ILE A 292 -1.58 -20.76 -33.07
C ILE A 292 -2.24 -19.42 -33.38
N PRO A 293 -2.67 -18.64 -32.34
CA PRO A 293 -3.29 -17.34 -32.57
C PRO A 293 -2.29 -16.36 -33.18
N ASP A 294 -2.62 -15.85 -34.37
CA ASP A 294 -1.87 -14.81 -35.08
C ASP A 294 -2.79 -14.21 -36.14
N ASN A 295 -3.08 -12.93 -36.07
CA ASN A 295 -3.95 -12.25 -37.02
C ASN A 295 -3.33 -12.36 -38.41
N PHE A 296 -4.18 -12.73 -39.36
CA PHE A 296 -3.82 -12.89 -40.76
C PHE A 296 -4.74 -12.05 -41.62
N GLU A 297 -4.16 -11.10 -42.32
CA GLU A 297 -4.83 -10.27 -43.31
C GLU A 297 -4.24 -10.56 -44.68
N ASN A 298 -5.04 -11.13 -45.55
CA ASN A 298 -4.61 -11.33 -46.93
C ASN A 298 -5.10 -10.15 -47.79
N VAL A 299 -4.39 -9.05 -47.71
CA VAL A 299 -4.68 -7.87 -48.50
C VAL A 299 -4.04 -8.02 -49.89
N THR A 300 -4.84 -8.28 -50.90
CA THR A 300 -4.34 -8.21 -52.26
C THR A 300 -4.42 -6.78 -52.78
N SER A 301 -3.34 -6.33 -53.35
CA SER A 301 -3.31 -5.09 -54.14
C SER A 301 -4.17 -5.21 -55.39
N GLY A 302 -5.26 -4.45 -55.44
CA GLY A 302 -6.17 -4.41 -56.63
C GLY A 302 -7.64 -4.50 -56.20
N ASN A 303 -8.54 -4.04 -57.06
CA ASN A 303 -9.97 -3.90 -56.85
C ASN A 303 -10.77 -5.24 -56.69
N GLN A 304 -10.15 -6.32 -56.23
CA GLN A 304 -10.84 -7.57 -55.89
C GLN A 304 -10.51 -7.98 -54.48
N LEU A 305 -11.55 -8.09 -53.65
CA LEU A 305 -11.46 -8.72 -52.34
C LEU A 305 -11.09 -10.18 -52.53
N ASN A 306 -10.08 -10.66 -51.80
CA ASN A 306 -9.58 -12.01 -51.95
C ASN A 306 -10.58 -13.02 -51.38
N SER A 307 -10.68 -14.19 -52.00
CA SER A 307 -11.47 -15.32 -51.50
C SER A 307 -10.86 -15.99 -50.24
N THR A 308 -9.66 -15.59 -49.85
CA THR A 308 -9.02 -16.08 -48.60
C THR A 308 -9.45 -15.20 -47.45
N GLN A 309 -10.21 -15.77 -46.54
CA GLN A 309 -10.77 -15.10 -45.39
C GLN A 309 -9.69 -14.61 -44.40
N ALA A 310 -9.74 -13.36 -44.01
CA ALA A 310 -8.96 -12.83 -42.87
C ALA A 310 -9.33 -13.56 -41.57
N ARG A 311 -8.36 -13.68 -40.67
CA ARG A 311 -8.56 -14.30 -39.37
C ARG A 311 -8.00 -13.40 -38.29
N TYR A 312 -8.80 -13.19 -37.25
CA TYR A 312 -8.48 -12.40 -36.09
C TYR A 312 -8.73 -13.21 -34.84
N TYR A 313 -8.00 -12.89 -33.73
CA TYR A 313 -8.05 -13.70 -32.54
C TYR A 313 -8.26 -12.87 -31.30
N ASN A 314 -9.29 -13.23 -30.54
CA ASN A 314 -9.38 -12.93 -29.09
C ASN A 314 -8.81 -14.13 -28.35
N VAL A 315 -7.82 -13.87 -27.50
CA VAL A 315 -7.03 -14.91 -26.84
C VAL A 315 -7.26 -14.86 -25.33
N SER A 316 -7.54 -16.02 -24.73
CA SER A 316 -7.61 -16.15 -23.28
C SER A 316 -6.54 -17.09 -22.75
N ILE A 317 -5.76 -16.65 -21.78
CA ILE A 317 -4.66 -17.41 -21.18
C ILE A 317 -4.93 -17.64 -19.70
N SER A 318 -5.01 -18.90 -19.30
CA SER A 318 -5.10 -19.36 -17.89
C SER A 318 -3.90 -20.21 -17.47
N ASN A 319 -2.90 -20.36 -18.32
CA ASN A 319 -1.69 -21.16 -18.14
C ASN A 319 -0.43 -20.29 -18.27
N ASN A 320 0.76 -20.87 -18.16
CA ASN A 320 2.00 -20.14 -18.37
C ASN A 320 2.47 -20.31 -19.81
N LEU A 321 2.57 -19.22 -20.55
CA LEU A 321 3.01 -19.20 -21.94
C LEU A 321 4.21 -18.27 -22.15
N ASP A 322 5.20 -18.76 -22.91
CA ASP A 322 6.33 -17.97 -23.38
C ASP A 322 6.13 -17.50 -24.81
N LEU A 323 6.30 -16.20 -25.03
CA LEU A 323 6.27 -15.57 -26.35
C LEU A 323 7.67 -15.02 -26.72
N ASN A 324 8.33 -15.66 -27.69
CA ASN A 324 9.66 -15.28 -28.15
C ASN A 324 9.68 -14.92 -29.67
N THR A 325 8.51 -14.68 -30.22
CA THR A 325 8.32 -14.31 -31.63
C THR A 325 7.33 -13.17 -31.73
N THR A 326 7.21 -12.56 -32.90
CA THR A 326 6.16 -11.57 -33.16
C THR A 326 4.82 -12.26 -33.36
N ARG A 327 3.77 -11.77 -32.73
CA ARG A 327 2.38 -12.18 -32.91
C ARG A 327 1.47 -10.95 -32.89
N SER A 328 0.38 -11.08 -33.64
CA SER A 328 -0.68 -10.06 -33.67
C SER A 328 -2.02 -10.70 -33.29
N ILE A 329 -2.79 -10.05 -32.45
CA ILE A 329 -4.13 -10.51 -32.02
C ILE A 329 -5.04 -9.30 -31.82
N ASP A 330 -6.31 -9.53 -31.58
CA ASP A 330 -7.24 -8.43 -31.27
C ASP A 330 -7.23 -8.09 -29.79
N ASN A 331 -7.57 -9.03 -28.91
CA ASN A 331 -7.60 -8.82 -27.46
C ASN A 331 -6.95 -9.98 -26.74
N LEU A 332 -6.43 -9.69 -25.54
CA LEU A 332 -5.86 -10.68 -24.65
C LEU A 332 -6.52 -10.61 -23.27
N ASP A 333 -7.11 -11.72 -22.85
CA ASP A 333 -7.61 -11.93 -21.50
C ASP A 333 -6.67 -12.88 -20.74
N LEU A 334 -6.09 -12.40 -19.64
CA LEU A 334 -5.30 -13.19 -18.71
C LEU A 334 -6.13 -13.47 -17.46
N ASN A 335 -6.41 -14.73 -17.17
CA ASN A 335 -7.32 -15.12 -16.09
C ASN A 335 -6.75 -16.26 -15.24
N SER A 336 -7.28 -16.42 -14.04
CA SER A 336 -7.09 -17.62 -13.20
C SER A 336 -5.63 -17.99 -12.96
N SER A 337 -4.77 -17.01 -12.64
CA SER A 337 -3.32 -17.18 -12.47
C SER A 337 -2.53 -17.44 -13.77
N GLY A 338 -3.12 -17.17 -14.92
CA GLY A 338 -2.43 -17.22 -16.21
C GLY A 338 -1.24 -16.28 -16.24
N LYS A 339 -0.17 -16.70 -16.91
CA LYS A 339 1.04 -15.92 -17.07
C LYS A 339 1.48 -15.88 -18.51
N ILE A 340 1.77 -14.68 -18.99
CA ILE A 340 2.50 -14.50 -20.25
C ILE A 340 3.90 -13.97 -19.96
N ASN A 341 4.90 -14.63 -20.53
CA ASN A 341 6.30 -14.18 -20.51
C ASN A 341 6.67 -13.73 -21.93
N ILE A 342 6.71 -12.44 -22.17
CA ILE A 342 7.17 -11.86 -23.43
C ILE A 342 8.69 -11.70 -23.35
N GLY A 343 9.41 -12.65 -23.91
CA GLY A 343 10.87 -12.67 -23.90
C GLY A 343 11.47 -11.52 -24.72
N THR A 344 12.79 -11.33 -24.63
CA THR A 344 13.49 -10.19 -25.23
C THR A 344 13.32 -10.06 -26.76
N THR A 345 13.03 -11.16 -27.45
CA THR A 345 12.72 -11.18 -28.90
C THR A 345 11.23 -11.22 -29.18
N GLY A 346 10.39 -11.36 -28.15
CA GLY A 346 8.94 -11.42 -28.27
C GLY A 346 8.32 -10.05 -28.52
N ILE A 347 7.39 -10.00 -29.46
CA ILE A 347 6.57 -8.81 -29.74
C ILE A 347 5.12 -9.28 -29.81
N LEU A 348 4.28 -8.71 -28.96
CA LEU A 348 2.85 -8.93 -29.02
C LEU A 348 2.14 -7.65 -29.41
N ASN A 349 1.49 -7.66 -30.56
CA ASN A 349 0.70 -6.55 -31.07
C ASN A 349 -0.80 -6.85 -30.86
N LEU A 350 -1.51 -5.93 -30.23
CA LEU A 350 -2.95 -6.01 -30.07
C LEU A 350 -3.63 -4.84 -30.80
N ALA A 351 -4.65 -5.14 -31.56
CA ALA A 351 -5.51 -4.10 -32.10
C ALA A 351 -6.40 -3.44 -31.03
N GLY A 352 -6.68 -4.17 -29.95
CA GLY A 352 -7.47 -3.77 -28.79
C GLY A 352 -6.65 -3.73 -27.50
N LYS A 353 -7.13 -4.40 -26.48
CA LYS A 353 -6.63 -4.28 -25.11
C LYS A 353 -6.21 -5.60 -24.49
N VAL A 354 -5.48 -5.47 -23.37
CA VAL A 354 -5.19 -6.56 -22.44
C VAL A 354 -6.01 -6.39 -21.18
N GLU A 355 -6.76 -7.40 -20.79
CA GLU A 355 -7.41 -7.51 -19.49
C GLU A 355 -6.70 -8.60 -18.68
N ALA A 356 -6.11 -8.24 -17.56
CA ALA A 356 -5.37 -9.14 -16.68
C ALA A 356 -6.06 -9.20 -15.31
N ASN A 357 -6.55 -10.38 -14.92
CA ASN A 357 -7.30 -10.60 -13.70
C ASN A 357 -6.66 -11.74 -12.90
N ASN A 358 -6.11 -11.45 -11.73
CA ASN A 358 -5.37 -12.40 -10.91
C ASN A 358 -4.33 -13.18 -11.72
N SER A 359 -3.46 -12.47 -12.44
CA SER A 359 -2.59 -13.02 -13.47
C SER A 359 -1.26 -12.26 -13.57
N SER A 360 -0.35 -12.66 -14.45
CA SER A 360 0.99 -12.08 -14.52
C SER A 360 1.47 -11.83 -15.94
N ILE A 361 2.05 -10.64 -16.15
CA ILE A 361 2.76 -10.27 -17.37
C ILE A 361 4.22 -10.05 -17.03
N VAL A 362 5.12 -10.87 -17.60
CA VAL A 362 6.56 -10.64 -17.55
C VAL A 362 6.97 -10.09 -18.91
N LEU A 363 7.29 -8.82 -18.96
CA LEU A 363 7.58 -8.09 -20.20
C LEU A 363 9.07 -7.79 -20.31
N ASN A 364 9.79 -8.56 -21.12
CA ASN A 364 11.20 -8.29 -21.47
C ASN A 364 11.38 -7.88 -22.94
N GLY A 365 10.37 -8.14 -23.78
CA GLY A 365 10.26 -7.70 -25.16
C GLY A 365 9.34 -6.50 -25.33
N SER A 366 8.42 -6.58 -26.27
CA SER A 366 7.45 -5.51 -26.58
C SER A 366 6.01 -5.96 -26.50
N LEU A 367 5.19 -5.16 -25.86
CA LEU A 367 3.73 -5.30 -25.79
C LEU A 367 3.11 -4.01 -26.34
N ASN A 368 2.43 -4.10 -27.47
CA ASN A 368 1.77 -2.97 -28.12
C ASN A 368 0.27 -3.20 -28.07
N SER A 369 -0.46 -2.30 -27.40
CA SER A 369 -1.92 -2.36 -27.24
C SER A 369 -2.48 -0.96 -27.10
N THR A 370 -3.79 -0.82 -27.15
CA THR A 370 -4.42 0.48 -26.82
C THR A 370 -4.38 0.73 -25.31
N GLU A 371 -4.59 -0.35 -24.52
CA GLU A 371 -4.68 -0.29 -23.07
C GLU A 371 -4.34 -1.66 -22.45
N VAL A 372 -3.71 -1.63 -21.29
CA VAL A 372 -3.44 -2.79 -20.44
C VAL A 372 -4.05 -2.54 -19.07
N ASN A 373 -5.06 -3.31 -18.71
CA ASN A 373 -5.79 -3.23 -17.45
C ASN A 373 -5.42 -4.39 -16.55
N LEU A 374 -4.82 -4.09 -15.39
CA LEU A 374 -4.52 -5.07 -14.36
C LEU A 374 -5.50 -4.94 -13.20
N LYS A 375 -6.08 -6.07 -12.77
CA LYS A 375 -7.07 -6.16 -11.69
C LYS A 375 -6.77 -7.34 -10.76
N ASN A 376 -7.28 -7.26 -9.52
CA ASN A 376 -7.34 -8.37 -8.58
C ASN A 376 -5.99 -9.09 -8.36
N SER A 377 -4.99 -8.36 -7.88
CA SER A 377 -3.64 -8.86 -7.57
C SER A 377 -2.83 -9.30 -8.80
N SER A 378 -3.15 -8.77 -9.98
CA SER A 378 -2.31 -8.98 -11.15
C SER A 378 -0.97 -8.28 -11.04
N VAL A 379 0.02 -8.78 -11.75
CA VAL A 379 1.39 -8.27 -11.69
C VAL A 379 1.92 -8.01 -13.11
N VAL A 380 2.51 -6.85 -13.31
CA VAL A 380 3.38 -6.59 -14.47
C VAL A 380 4.81 -6.38 -14.01
N SER A 381 5.75 -7.06 -14.65
CA SER A 381 7.18 -7.01 -14.33
C SER A 381 8.05 -7.09 -15.60
N GLY A 382 9.36 -6.89 -15.46
CA GLY A 382 10.32 -7.03 -16.54
C GLY A 382 10.98 -5.72 -16.99
N THR A 383 11.80 -5.83 -18.05
CA THR A 383 12.66 -4.74 -18.55
C THR A 383 12.26 -4.25 -19.95
N GLY A 384 11.13 -4.69 -20.44
CA GLY A 384 10.68 -4.44 -21.81
C GLY A 384 10.02 -3.08 -22.03
N THR A 385 9.33 -2.98 -23.16
CA THR A 385 8.60 -1.79 -23.56
C THR A 385 7.14 -2.11 -23.79
N MET A 386 6.27 -1.35 -23.14
CA MET A 386 4.84 -1.35 -23.37
C MET A 386 4.46 -0.10 -24.14
N THR A 387 3.68 -0.24 -25.21
CA THR A 387 3.05 0.88 -25.92
C THR A 387 1.54 0.82 -25.67
N GLY A 388 0.97 1.93 -25.19
CA GLY A 388 -0.43 2.04 -24.77
C GLY A 388 -0.54 2.46 -23.29
N ASN A 389 -1.77 2.66 -22.84
CA ASN A 389 -2.03 3.06 -21.46
C ASN A 389 -1.95 1.85 -20.52
N LEU A 390 -1.33 2.03 -19.36
CA LEU A 390 -1.29 1.03 -18.30
C LEU A 390 -2.13 1.49 -17.10
N ILE A 391 -3.11 0.68 -16.72
CA ILE A 391 -4.01 0.94 -15.61
C ILE A 391 -3.88 -0.19 -14.59
N LEU A 392 -3.61 0.15 -13.33
CA LEU A 392 -3.54 -0.79 -12.23
C LEU A 392 -4.68 -0.55 -11.24
N GLY A 393 -5.51 -1.58 -11.04
CA GLY A 393 -6.52 -1.67 -10.00
C GLY A 393 -6.20 -2.85 -9.09
N SER A 394 -5.89 -2.60 -7.80
CA SER A 394 -5.52 -3.63 -6.81
C SER A 394 -4.42 -4.58 -7.32
N SER A 395 -3.39 -4.06 -7.96
CA SER A 395 -2.39 -4.82 -8.70
C SER A 395 -0.98 -4.28 -8.46
N SER A 396 0.05 -4.98 -8.91
CA SER A 396 1.43 -4.62 -8.64
C SER A 396 2.24 -4.33 -9.91
N LEU A 397 3.03 -3.26 -9.85
CA LEU A 397 4.02 -2.88 -10.85
C LEU A 397 5.42 -3.16 -10.28
N LYS A 398 6.19 -4.04 -10.94
CA LYS A 398 7.50 -4.49 -10.49
C LYS A 398 8.50 -4.41 -11.64
N PRO A 399 9.11 -3.26 -11.90
CA PRO A 399 10.12 -3.13 -12.95
C PRO A 399 11.29 -4.09 -12.72
N GLY A 400 11.92 -4.54 -13.81
CA GLY A 400 13.07 -5.42 -13.70
C GLY A 400 12.73 -6.91 -13.54
N ASN A 401 13.78 -7.73 -13.63
CA ASN A 401 13.85 -9.13 -13.17
C ASN A 401 14.86 -9.27 -12.03
N SER A 402 15.38 -8.22 -11.60
CA SER A 402 16.28 -7.68 -10.60
C SER A 402 16.31 -6.19 -10.93
N ILE A 403 17.35 -5.43 -10.62
CA ILE A 403 17.42 -4.02 -11.01
C ILE A 403 17.31 -3.88 -12.54
N GLY A 404 16.31 -3.12 -13.00
CA GLY A 404 16.06 -2.93 -14.43
C GLY A 404 15.08 -1.78 -14.74
N THR A 405 14.83 -1.58 -16.03
CA THR A 405 13.97 -0.47 -16.50
C THR A 405 12.79 -0.99 -17.28
N LEU A 406 11.59 -0.59 -16.89
CA LEU A 406 10.35 -0.81 -17.64
C LEU A 406 9.94 0.48 -18.35
N ASN A 407 9.70 0.41 -19.67
CA ASN A 407 9.28 1.56 -20.46
C ASN A 407 7.79 1.48 -20.80
N ILE A 408 7.07 2.58 -20.59
CA ILE A 408 5.64 2.72 -20.88
C ILE A 408 5.47 3.91 -21.83
N ASN A 409 5.24 3.61 -23.09
CA ASN A 409 4.93 4.59 -24.13
C ASN A 409 3.42 4.87 -24.15
N GLY A 410 2.94 5.60 -23.17
CA GLY A 410 1.54 5.92 -22.92
C GLY A 410 1.39 6.52 -21.54
N ASN A 411 0.16 6.51 -21.01
CA ASN A 411 -0.15 6.96 -19.67
C ASN A 411 -0.04 5.81 -18.66
N LEU A 412 0.28 6.13 -17.41
CA LEU A 412 0.25 5.20 -16.29
C LEU A 412 -0.76 5.70 -15.23
N THR A 413 -1.72 4.85 -14.87
CA THR A 413 -2.69 5.15 -13.81
C THR A 413 -2.63 4.08 -12.72
N LEU A 414 -2.41 4.52 -11.49
CA LEU A 414 -2.41 3.68 -10.30
C LEU A 414 -3.62 4.04 -9.42
N ASP A 415 -4.36 3.05 -8.95
CA ASP A 415 -5.41 3.28 -7.96
C ASP A 415 -4.86 3.25 -6.52
N SER A 416 -5.73 3.54 -5.54
CA SER A 416 -5.35 3.59 -4.12
C SER A 416 -4.92 2.26 -3.51
N THR A 417 -5.20 1.15 -4.16
CA THR A 417 -4.92 -0.21 -3.69
C THR A 417 -3.76 -0.87 -4.44
N SER A 418 -3.21 -0.19 -5.42
CA SER A 418 -2.07 -0.66 -6.22
C SER A 418 -0.74 -0.54 -5.47
N GLU A 419 0.21 -1.40 -5.80
CA GLU A 419 1.57 -1.37 -5.26
C GLU A 419 2.60 -1.21 -6.38
N THR A 420 3.53 -0.28 -6.19
CA THR A 420 4.72 -0.15 -7.04
C THR A 420 5.93 -0.58 -6.22
N GLU A 421 6.56 -1.69 -6.60
CA GLU A 421 7.79 -2.18 -5.98
C GLU A 421 9.00 -1.67 -6.75
N ILE A 422 9.99 -1.14 -6.02
CA ILE A 422 11.25 -0.67 -6.58
C ILE A 422 12.40 -1.36 -5.85
N GLU A 423 13.17 -2.14 -6.57
CA GLU A 423 14.42 -2.73 -6.06
C GLU A 423 15.54 -1.71 -6.07
N ILE A 424 16.39 -1.74 -5.03
CA ILE A 424 17.58 -0.91 -4.90
C ILE A 424 18.75 -1.74 -4.41
N ASP A 425 19.98 -1.36 -4.80
CA ASP A 425 21.21 -1.93 -4.26
C ASP A 425 22.03 -0.91 -3.46
N ALA A 426 23.02 -1.41 -2.74
CA ALA A 426 23.93 -0.56 -1.95
C ALA A 426 25.03 0.13 -2.80
N LEU A 427 25.00 -0.01 -4.13
CA LEU A 427 25.86 0.70 -5.08
C LEU A 427 25.24 1.99 -5.62
N GLY A 428 23.94 2.19 -5.36
CA GLY A 428 23.19 3.33 -5.86
C GLY A 428 22.38 3.04 -7.13
N ASN A 429 22.26 1.78 -7.53
CA ASN A 429 21.38 1.37 -8.63
C ASN A 429 19.97 1.10 -8.11
N SER A 430 18.97 1.35 -8.96
CA SER A 430 17.57 1.08 -8.68
C SER A 430 16.82 0.62 -9.92
N ASP A 431 15.71 -0.03 -9.70
CA ASP A 431 14.67 -0.12 -10.71
C ASP A 431 14.28 1.24 -11.23
N SER A 432 13.81 1.28 -12.48
CA SER A 432 13.34 2.50 -13.11
C SER A 432 12.07 2.27 -13.93
N ILE A 433 11.16 3.23 -13.90
CA ILE A 433 9.96 3.29 -14.72
C ILE A 433 10.04 4.56 -15.58
N ASN A 434 10.03 4.40 -16.89
CA ASN A 434 9.93 5.51 -17.83
C ASN A 434 8.51 5.59 -18.39
N VAL A 435 7.84 6.72 -18.22
CA VAL A 435 6.47 6.96 -18.73
C VAL A 435 6.52 8.15 -19.68
N SER A 436 6.15 7.94 -20.96
CA SER A 436 6.18 9.01 -21.96
C SER A 436 5.00 9.98 -21.84
N GLY A 437 3.89 9.52 -21.32
CA GLY A 437 2.65 10.30 -21.14
C GLY A 437 2.44 10.83 -19.73
N LEU A 438 1.17 11.00 -19.38
CA LEU A 438 0.74 11.40 -18.04
C LEU A 438 0.83 10.23 -17.07
N ILE A 439 1.37 10.49 -15.87
CA ILE A 439 1.31 9.55 -14.76
C ILE A 439 0.31 10.05 -13.71
N ASN A 440 -0.62 9.20 -13.32
CA ASN A 440 -1.54 9.44 -12.20
C ASN A 440 -1.14 8.50 -11.04
N LEU A 441 -0.45 9.08 -10.04
CA LEU A 441 0.10 8.36 -8.91
C LEU A 441 -0.91 8.19 -7.79
N ASN A 442 -0.99 6.98 -7.26
CA ASN A 442 -1.72 6.63 -6.05
C ASN A 442 -1.15 5.31 -5.49
N GLY A 443 -1.81 4.73 -4.47
CA GLY A 443 -1.40 3.44 -3.91
C GLY A 443 -0.11 3.51 -3.10
N THR A 444 0.58 2.38 -2.98
CA THR A 444 1.76 2.21 -2.14
C THR A 444 3.04 2.13 -2.97
N LEU A 445 4.03 2.95 -2.63
CA LEU A 445 5.40 2.76 -3.09
C LEU A 445 6.15 1.87 -2.08
N ARG A 446 6.60 0.71 -2.53
CA ARG A 446 7.35 -0.25 -1.72
C ARG A 446 8.79 -0.35 -2.19
N LEU A 447 9.71 -0.08 -1.28
CA LEU A 447 11.13 -0.22 -1.52
C LEU A 447 11.59 -1.63 -1.15
N VAL A 448 12.32 -2.28 -2.05
CA VAL A 448 12.85 -3.63 -1.87
C VAL A 448 14.38 -3.60 -1.97
N PRO A 449 15.09 -3.46 -0.84
CA PRO A 449 16.54 -3.51 -0.85
C PRO A 449 17.04 -4.91 -1.21
N LEU A 450 18.02 -4.97 -2.10
CA LEU A 450 18.72 -6.21 -2.46
C LEU A 450 19.88 -6.46 -1.49
N GLU A 451 19.96 -7.66 -0.96
CA GLU A 451 21.02 -8.05 -0.04
C GLU A 451 22.29 -8.41 -0.82
N GLU A 452 23.38 -7.68 -0.59
CA GLU A 452 24.72 -7.99 -1.11
C GLU A 452 25.69 -8.18 0.05
N GLU A 453 26.50 -9.22 0.00
CA GLU A 453 27.49 -9.49 1.03
C GLU A 453 28.56 -8.39 1.11
N GLY A 454 28.77 -7.85 2.29
CA GLY A 454 29.75 -6.81 2.57
C GLY A 454 29.38 -5.41 2.11
N ARG A 455 28.14 -5.18 1.62
CA ARG A 455 27.66 -3.87 1.20
C ARG A 455 26.42 -3.45 1.98
N PHE A 456 26.44 -2.23 2.47
CA PHE A 456 25.45 -1.74 3.40
C PHE A 456 24.84 -0.43 2.91
N PHE A 457 23.53 -0.31 3.06
CA PHE A 457 22.82 0.93 2.79
C PHE A 457 23.11 1.97 3.86
N LYS A 458 23.07 3.24 3.47
CA LYS A 458 23.31 4.38 4.36
C LYS A 458 22.34 5.50 4.07
N LYS A 459 22.06 6.29 5.09
CA LYS A 459 21.35 7.54 4.92
C LYS A 459 21.99 8.43 3.87
N GLY A 460 21.17 9.07 3.04
CA GLY A 460 21.60 9.98 1.99
C GLY A 460 21.86 9.31 0.63
N MET A 461 21.85 7.98 0.54
CA MET A 461 21.85 7.31 -0.76
C MET A 461 20.59 7.69 -1.52
N SER A 462 20.74 8.08 -2.80
CA SER A 462 19.66 8.58 -3.64
C SER A 462 19.52 7.75 -4.90
N TYR A 463 18.28 7.50 -5.32
CA TYR A 463 17.94 6.62 -6.45
C TYR A 463 16.92 7.30 -7.34
N THR A 464 17.15 7.27 -8.65
CA THR A 464 16.19 7.77 -9.64
C THR A 464 15.39 6.59 -10.16
N TYR A 465 14.14 6.47 -9.71
CA TYR A 465 13.28 5.32 -9.98
C TYR A 465 12.13 5.62 -10.94
N LEU A 466 11.83 6.90 -11.19
CA LEU A 466 10.69 7.30 -12.00
C LEU A 466 11.09 8.45 -12.94
N ASN A 467 10.75 8.30 -14.22
CA ASN A 467 10.92 9.33 -15.22
C ASN A 467 9.62 9.49 -16.00
N TYR A 468 9.14 10.74 -16.12
CA TYR A 468 7.87 11.04 -16.78
C TYR A 468 7.82 12.48 -17.32
N GLY A 469 6.89 12.72 -18.26
CA GLY A 469 6.65 14.06 -18.82
C GLY A 469 5.79 14.94 -17.90
N SER A 470 4.68 14.40 -17.40
CA SER A 470 3.75 15.11 -16.49
C SER A 470 3.16 14.13 -15.47
N SER A 471 2.77 14.67 -14.30
CA SER A 471 2.19 13.84 -13.23
C SER A 471 1.03 14.52 -12.53
N THR A 472 0.13 13.72 -12.00
CA THR A 472 -0.92 14.09 -11.04
C THR A 472 -0.92 13.11 -9.87
N GLY A 473 -1.47 13.54 -8.73
CA GLY A 473 -1.55 12.69 -7.54
C GLY A 473 -0.21 12.47 -6.82
N ASN A 474 -0.21 11.60 -5.83
CA ASN A 474 0.94 11.18 -5.04
C ASN A 474 0.72 9.76 -4.56
N PHE A 475 1.79 9.04 -4.19
CA PHE A 475 1.63 7.79 -3.46
C PHE A 475 0.93 8.04 -2.13
N SER A 476 -0.12 7.27 -1.83
CA SER A 476 -0.89 7.36 -0.59
C SER A 476 -0.14 6.77 0.61
N ALA A 477 0.76 5.82 0.37
CA ALA A 477 1.59 5.17 1.37
C ALA A 477 3.01 4.89 0.87
N LYS A 478 3.94 4.74 1.84
CA LYS A 478 5.33 4.33 1.59
C LYS A 478 5.71 3.20 2.54
N SER A 479 6.41 2.21 2.05
CA SER A 479 6.96 1.12 2.87
C SER A 479 8.33 0.68 2.36
N ALA A 480 9.13 0.10 3.24
CA ALA A 480 10.38 -0.56 2.87
C ALA A 480 10.45 -1.95 3.48
N LYS A 481 11.05 -2.89 2.78
CA LYS A 481 11.29 -4.24 3.31
C LYS A 481 12.46 -4.21 4.28
N THR A 482 12.18 -4.15 5.58
CA THR A 482 13.16 -3.98 6.67
C THR A 482 13.83 -5.28 7.12
N SER A 483 13.38 -6.44 6.64
CA SER A 483 13.98 -7.75 7.00
C SER A 483 15.34 -8.01 6.36
N VAL A 484 15.83 -7.11 5.51
CA VAL A 484 17.13 -7.21 4.84
C VAL A 484 18.22 -6.70 5.78
N LYS A 485 19.17 -7.54 6.15
CA LYS A 485 20.22 -7.23 7.14
C LYS A 485 21.09 -6.04 6.74
N THR A 486 21.33 -5.84 5.44
CA THR A 486 22.15 -4.75 4.92
C THR A 486 21.42 -3.42 4.86
N PHE A 487 20.08 -3.41 5.02
CA PHE A 487 19.21 -2.23 4.99
C PHE A 487 18.65 -1.86 6.38
N GLY A 488 18.24 -2.85 7.17
CA GLY A 488 17.72 -2.68 8.52
C GLY A 488 16.45 -1.83 8.59
N PHE A 489 16.46 -0.82 9.45
CA PHE A 489 15.32 0.08 9.71
C PHE A 489 15.34 1.38 8.89
N LEU A 490 16.24 1.55 7.93
CA LEU A 490 16.25 2.75 7.11
C LEU A 490 14.86 3.01 6.49
N SER A 491 14.54 4.28 6.34
CA SER A 491 13.35 4.78 5.64
C SER A 491 13.78 5.55 4.41
N PHE A 492 12.84 6.19 3.71
CA PHE A 492 13.15 7.03 2.57
C PHE A 492 12.20 8.21 2.41
N ASN A 493 12.69 9.27 1.79
CA ASN A 493 11.91 10.42 1.39
C ASN A 493 11.89 10.52 -0.14
N LEU A 494 10.82 11.08 -0.67
CA LEU A 494 10.67 11.34 -2.10
C LEU A 494 11.04 12.79 -2.40
N SER A 495 11.65 13.03 -3.56
CA SER A 495 11.83 14.38 -4.09
C SER A 495 10.47 15.04 -4.37
N GLN A 496 10.45 16.37 -4.46
CA GLN A 496 9.21 17.11 -4.71
C GLN A 496 8.56 16.72 -6.05
N ASP A 497 9.36 16.38 -7.05
CA ASP A 497 8.91 15.89 -8.34
C ASP A 497 8.68 14.37 -8.36
N LEU A 498 8.78 13.66 -7.24
CA LEU A 498 8.58 12.21 -7.07
C LEU A 498 9.48 11.32 -7.93
N LYS A 499 10.48 11.87 -8.63
CA LYS A 499 11.37 11.10 -9.53
C LYS A 499 12.48 10.38 -8.78
N GLN A 500 12.83 10.87 -7.62
CA GLN A 500 13.93 10.34 -6.81
C GLN A 500 13.46 9.98 -5.42
N LEU A 501 14.07 8.95 -4.86
CA LEU A 501 13.98 8.63 -3.44
C LEU A 501 15.37 8.76 -2.81
N THR A 502 15.40 9.22 -1.56
CA THR A 502 16.64 9.36 -0.78
C THR A 502 16.46 8.66 0.55
N LEU A 503 17.39 7.77 0.89
CA LEU A 503 17.33 7.03 2.16
C LEU A 503 17.48 8.00 3.34
N SER A 504 16.73 7.77 4.37
CA SER A 504 16.68 8.55 5.60
C SER A 504 16.73 7.65 6.83
N ASN A 505 17.05 8.24 7.96
CA ASN A 505 16.84 7.55 9.23
C ASN A 505 15.37 7.15 9.40
N PRO A 506 15.06 6.09 10.15
CA PRO A 506 13.69 5.80 10.54
C PRO A 506 13.15 6.90 11.46
N ILE A 507 11.87 6.89 11.73
CA ILE A 507 11.27 7.67 12.82
C ILE A 507 11.49 6.84 14.09
N TYR A 508 12.58 7.10 14.82
CA TYR A 508 13.02 6.30 15.97
C TYR A 508 11.96 6.21 17.07
N LYS A 509 11.26 7.31 17.36
CA LYS A 509 10.20 7.32 18.38
C LYS A 509 9.05 6.33 18.10
N SER A 510 8.78 6.02 16.82
CA SER A 510 7.76 5.03 16.45
C SER A 510 8.21 3.58 16.68
N LEU A 511 9.50 3.36 16.88
CA LEU A 511 10.13 2.06 17.10
C LEU A 511 10.52 1.84 18.57
N ALA A 512 10.38 2.87 19.40
CA ALA A 512 10.75 2.83 20.81
C ALA A 512 9.81 1.92 21.62
N SER A 513 10.38 1.07 22.49
CA SER A 513 9.64 0.08 23.29
C SER A 513 9.42 0.48 24.75
N SER A 514 10.08 1.55 25.22
CA SER A 514 9.96 2.06 26.57
C SER A 514 9.93 3.60 26.58
N SER A 515 9.46 4.21 27.66
CA SER A 515 9.48 5.68 27.83
C SER A 515 10.91 6.24 27.71
N GLN A 516 11.90 5.54 28.26
CA GLN A 516 13.29 5.96 28.15
C GLN A 516 13.79 5.94 26.71
N THR A 517 13.58 4.84 25.97
CA THR A 517 13.97 4.78 24.56
C THR A 517 13.19 5.76 23.72
N TYR A 518 11.91 6.01 24.02
CA TYR A 518 11.06 6.99 23.32
C TYR A 518 11.62 8.42 23.41
N ASN A 519 12.06 8.85 24.59
CA ASN A 519 12.58 10.20 24.79
C ASN A 519 13.91 10.42 24.05
N ILE A 520 14.82 9.45 24.10
CA ILE A 520 16.06 9.48 23.32
C ILE A 520 15.75 9.46 21.83
N ALA A 521 14.88 8.58 21.40
CA ALA A 521 14.45 8.43 20.01
C ALA A 521 13.82 9.73 19.47
N SER A 522 13.01 10.42 20.27
CA SER A 522 12.43 11.71 19.89
C SER A 522 13.50 12.79 19.65
N SER A 523 14.59 12.78 20.41
CA SER A 523 15.71 13.68 20.19
C SER A 523 16.51 13.31 18.94
N LEU A 524 16.69 12.01 18.66
CA LEU A 524 17.33 11.53 17.43
C LEU A 524 16.51 11.87 16.19
N ASP A 525 15.16 11.89 16.28
CA ASP A 525 14.30 12.32 15.18
C ASP A 525 14.51 13.80 14.82
N ASN A 526 14.99 14.63 15.76
CA ASN A 526 15.29 16.04 15.56
C ASN A 526 16.76 16.31 15.14
N LEU A 527 17.54 15.27 14.87
CA LEU A 527 18.98 15.39 14.60
C LEU A 527 19.30 16.34 13.43
N GLU A 528 18.46 16.41 12.41
CA GLU A 528 18.66 17.29 11.24
C GLU A 528 18.70 18.78 11.63
N SER A 529 18.00 19.18 12.69
CA SER A 529 18.01 20.57 13.15
C SER A 529 19.38 21.02 13.67
N ILE A 530 20.21 20.09 14.12
CA ILE A 530 21.56 20.33 14.66
C ILE A 530 22.61 20.47 13.57
N LYS A 531 22.34 19.92 12.38
CA LYS A 531 23.30 19.93 11.26
C LYS A 531 23.78 21.32 10.89
N SER A 532 22.90 22.33 10.97
CA SER A 532 23.24 23.72 10.63
C SER A 532 24.09 24.41 11.72
N THR A 533 23.98 23.97 12.98
CA THR A 533 24.66 24.57 14.13
C THR A 533 25.95 23.86 14.52
N ASN A 534 26.01 22.53 14.34
CA ASN A 534 27.19 21.72 14.68
C ASN A 534 27.35 20.52 13.76
N THR A 535 27.91 20.74 12.58
CA THR A 535 28.12 19.69 11.57
C THR A 535 29.02 18.54 12.07
N SER A 536 30.01 18.82 12.92
CA SER A 536 30.95 17.80 13.43
C SER A 536 30.22 16.78 14.31
N ILE A 537 29.41 17.26 15.23
CA ILE A 537 28.63 16.39 16.13
C ILE A 537 27.53 15.65 15.36
N TYR A 538 26.85 16.34 14.44
CA TYR A 538 25.89 15.69 13.56
C TYR A 538 26.51 14.50 12.83
N ASN A 539 27.69 14.66 12.21
CA ASN A 539 28.37 13.59 11.50
C ASN A 539 28.79 12.43 12.42
N SER A 540 29.27 12.75 13.63
CA SER A 540 29.65 11.73 14.62
C SER A 540 28.45 10.90 15.08
N ILE A 541 27.32 11.54 15.37
CA ILE A 541 26.06 10.87 15.73
C ILE A 541 25.55 10.05 14.55
N GLN A 542 25.53 10.62 13.33
CA GLN A 542 25.06 9.92 12.14
C GLN A 542 25.90 8.67 11.85
N THR A 543 27.20 8.70 12.09
CA THR A 543 28.07 7.52 11.94
C THR A 543 27.66 6.38 12.87
N VAL A 544 27.19 6.68 14.08
CA VAL A 544 26.67 5.67 15.01
C VAL A 544 25.29 5.20 14.55
N LEU A 545 24.44 6.11 14.10
CA LEU A 545 23.10 5.78 13.61
C LEU A 545 23.14 4.92 12.36
N ASP A 546 24.11 5.11 11.46
CA ASP A 546 24.28 4.28 10.28
C ASP A 546 24.48 2.80 10.64
N GLU A 547 25.14 2.51 11.79
CA GLU A 547 25.29 1.15 12.29
C GLU A 547 24.03 0.66 13.02
N ILE A 548 23.45 1.50 13.86
CA ILE A 548 22.22 1.19 14.62
C ILE A 548 21.04 0.90 13.69
N ASN A 549 20.94 1.65 12.60
CA ASN A 549 19.90 1.46 11.60
C ASN A 549 19.91 0.09 10.95
N LEU A 550 21.05 -0.58 10.88
CA LEU A 550 21.21 -1.92 10.32
C LEU A 550 20.74 -3.04 11.28
N SER A 551 20.20 -2.70 12.45
CA SER A 551 19.60 -3.68 13.35
C SER A 551 18.43 -4.40 12.69
N THR A 552 18.32 -5.71 12.92
CA THR A 552 17.32 -6.56 12.25
C THR A 552 16.03 -6.76 13.02
N ASN A 553 16.01 -6.36 14.29
CA ASN A 553 14.79 -6.37 15.12
C ASN A 553 14.74 -5.16 16.05
N THR A 554 13.53 -4.83 16.49
CA THR A 554 13.27 -3.65 17.33
C THR A 554 13.89 -3.72 18.70
N ASN A 555 14.07 -4.89 19.30
CA ASN A 555 14.70 -5.04 20.61
C ASN A 555 16.18 -4.65 20.53
N ILE A 556 16.91 -5.17 19.53
CA ILE A 556 18.31 -4.80 19.30
C ILE A 556 18.42 -3.31 19.00
N LEU A 557 17.51 -2.76 18.19
CA LEU A 557 17.49 -1.33 17.90
C LEU A 557 17.30 -0.50 19.19
N ASN A 558 16.34 -0.87 20.04
CA ASN A 558 16.08 -0.18 21.30
C ASN A 558 17.26 -0.26 22.26
N ASP A 559 17.88 -1.43 22.39
CA ASP A 559 19.08 -1.60 23.20
C ASP A 559 20.22 -0.70 22.70
N GLN A 560 20.34 -0.52 21.39
CA GLN A 560 21.36 0.34 20.80
C GLN A 560 21.02 1.84 20.88
N ILE A 561 19.74 2.22 20.83
CA ILE A 561 19.31 3.61 21.09
C ILE A 561 19.72 4.04 22.50
N LEU A 562 19.72 3.14 23.48
CA LEU A 562 20.23 3.40 24.84
C LEU A 562 21.72 3.75 24.87
N TYR A 563 22.44 3.57 23.77
CA TYR A 563 23.79 4.08 23.63
C TYR A 563 23.88 5.59 23.93
N PHE A 564 22.87 6.35 23.62
CA PHE A 564 22.78 7.79 23.89
C PHE A 564 22.22 8.11 25.27
N SER A 565 21.94 7.11 26.13
CA SER A 565 21.46 7.30 27.49
C SER A 565 22.61 7.39 28.48
N PRO A 566 22.58 8.34 29.42
CA PRO A 566 23.52 8.34 30.54
C PRO A 566 23.20 7.21 31.52
N ASP A 567 24.24 6.70 32.22
CA ASP A 567 24.09 5.71 33.30
C ASP A 567 23.98 6.39 34.69
N LEU A 568 23.17 7.42 34.77
CA LEU A 568 23.05 8.26 35.98
C LEU A 568 22.39 7.54 37.15
N ASN A 569 21.54 6.56 36.86
CA ASN A 569 20.83 5.81 37.88
C ASN A 569 21.76 5.10 38.86
N LYS A 570 22.96 4.71 38.45
CA LYS A 570 23.93 4.06 39.31
C LYS A 570 24.38 4.98 40.46
N SER A 571 24.74 6.21 40.11
CA SER A 571 25.18 7.17 41.11
C SER A 571 24.06 7.52 42.09
N ILE A 572 22.87 7.80 41.58
CA ILE A 572 21.70 8.12 42.42
C ILE A 572 21.37 6.96 43.33
N ALA A 573 21.29 5.74 42.82
CA ALA A 573 20.92 4.56 43.59
C ALA A 573 21.92 4.31 44.74
N ILE A 574 23.23 4.39 44.46
CA ILE A 574 24.25 4.13 45.47
C ILE A 574 24.28 5.26 46.49
N ASN A 575 24.26 6.53 46.08
CA ASN A 575 24.23 7.66 46.99
C ASN A 575 22.99 7.64 47.89
N MET A 576 21.81 7.36 47.35
CA MET A 576 20.58 7.25 48.11
C MET A 576 20.63 6.08 49.09
N THR A 577 21.12 4.91 48.67
CA THR A 577 21.25 3.75 49.57
C THR A 577 22.20 4.03 50.70
N ASN A 578 23.34 4.68 50.46
CA ASN A 578 24.29 5.08 51.47
C ASN A 578 23.69 6.08 52.47
N LEU A 579 22.93 7.08 51.95
CA LEU A 579 22.27 8.09 52.77
C LEU A 579 21.17 7.49 53.67
N ILE A 580 20.35 6.60 53.13
CA ILE A 580 19.27 5.92 53.88
C ILE A 580 19.88 5.02 54.95
N HIS A 581 20.97 4.32 54.60
CA HIS A 581 21.68 3.52 55.59
C HIS A 581 22.25 4.38 56.73
N LEU A 582 22.88 5.52 56.41
CA LEU A 582 23.37 6.47 57.42
C LEU A 582 22.23 7.00 58.29
N LYS A 583 21.05 7.30 57.67
CA LYS A 583 19.82 7.64 58.39
C LYS A 583 19.43 6.53 59.39
N ASN A 584 19.46 5.28 58.98
CA ASN A 584 19.12 4.15 59.85
C ASN A 584 20.15 3.98 61.02
N GLU A 585 21.43 4.22 60.75
CA GLU A 585 22.45 4.26 61.81
C GLU A 585 22.19 5.37 62.83
N LEU A 586 21.78 6.58 62.42
CA LEU A 586 21.39 7.65 63.30
C LEU A 586 20.27 7.26 64.29
N ILE A 587 19.26 6.51 63.75
CA ILE A 587 18.15 6.01 64.56
C ILE A 587 18.67 5.07 65.65
N LYS A 588 19.62 4.19 65.37
CA LYS A 588 20.21 3.23 66.27
C LYS A 588 20.98 3.94 67.37
N HIS A 589 21.69 5.03 67.07
CA HIS A 589 22.49 5.79 67.99
C HIS A 589 21.69 6.81 68.80
N SER A 590 20.50 7.16 68.47
CA SER A 590 19.63 8.12 69.12
C SER A 590 19.30 7.73 70.57
N SER A 591 19.29 6.44 70.93
CA SER A 591 18.88 5.90 72.25
C SER A 591 19.98 5.80 73.28
N PHE A 592 21.25 6.21 73.00
CA PHE A 592 22.37 6.05 73.90
C PHE A 592 22.68 7.31 74.68
N LYS A 593 23.43 7.13 75.84
CA LYS A 593 23.95 8.25 76.69
C LYS A 593 25.14 8.91 75.95
N ASN A 594 25.74 9.93 76.56
CA ASN A 594 26.95 10.61 76.10
C ASN A 594 28.05 9.61 75.63
N ASN A 595 28.48 9.69 74.40
CA ASN A 595 29.52 8.76 73.87
C ASN A 595 30.22 9.28 72.64
N ILE A 596 31.34 8.68 72.28
CA ILE A 596 31.97 8.71 70.96
C ILE A 596 31.79 7.30 70.37
N ASN A 597 31.36 7.25 69.10
CA ASN A 597 31.23 6.00 68.37
C ASN A 597 32.16 6.06 67.19
N ILE A 598 32.90 4.98 66.98
CA ILE A 598 33.70 4.75 65.78
C ILE A 598 33.15 3.45 65.13
N GLN A 599 32.72 3.52 63.91
CA GLN A 599 32.21 2.35 63.20
C GLN A 599 32.96 2.21 61.87
N ILE A 600 33.48 1.01 61.59
CA ILE A 600 34.02 0.60 60.34
C ILE A 600 33.03 -0.39 59.78
N GLN A 601 32.65 -0.21 58.51
CA GLN A 601 31.62 -0.99 57.90
C GLN A 601 31.99 -1.33 56.45
N LYS A 602 31.61 -2.52 56.00
CA LYS A 602 31.58 -2.93 54.62
C LYS A 602 30.15 -3.31 54.27
N LYS A 603 29.65 -2.78 53.13
CA LYS A 603 28.32 -3.03 52.59
C LYS A 603 28.48 -3.58 51.18
N GLU A 604 27.68 -4.53 50.83
CA GLU A 604 27.44 -4.93 49.46
C GLU A 604 26.04 -4.45 49.07
N ILE A 605 25.94 -3.69 48.02
CA ILE A 605 24.71 -3.08 47.54
C ILE A 605 24.38 -3.74 46.21
N GLU A 606 23.21 -4.32 46.11
CA GLU A 606 22.68 -4.90 44.89
C GLU A 606 21.27 -4.36 44.65
N GLN A 607 21.05 -3.75 43.49
CA GLN A 607 19.76 -3.19 43.12
C GLN A 607 19.28 -3.71 41.77
N LYS A 608 18.03 -3.45 41.45
CA LYS A 608 17.47 -3.73 40.11
C LYS A 608 18.41 -3.21 39.03
N ASN A 609 18.39 -3.87 37.87
CA ASN A 609 19.25 -3.54 36.73
C ASN A 609 20.74 -3.86 36.91
N ASN A 610 21.08 -4.84 37.78
CA ASN A 610 22.44 -5.31 37.99
C ASN A 610 23.39 -4.20 38.48
N ILE A 611 22.90 -3.22 39.23
CA ILE A 611 23.74 -2.24 39.90
C ILE A 611 24.27 -2.91 41.17
N SER A 612 25.52 -3.28 41.17
CA SER A 612 26.17 -3.81 42.35
C SER A 612 27.40 -3.01 42.73
N SER A 613 27.56 -2.75 44.02
CA SER A 613 28.74 -2.05 44.57
C SER A 613 29.12 -2.57 45.91
N THR A 614 30.40 -2.44 46.24
CA THR A 614 30.93 -2.64 47.60
C THR A 614 31.25 -1.28 48.16
N THR A 615 30.62 -0.92 49.28
CA THR A 615 30.92 0.34 49.99
C THR A 615 31.66 0.07 51.29
N GLU A 616 32.77 0.70 51.45
CA GLU A 616 33.53 0.75 52.70
C GLU A 616 33.29 2.08 53.39
N SER A 617 32.91 2.07 54.68
CA SER A 617 32.52 3.28 55.38
C SER A 617 33.26 3.39 56.70
N LEU A 618 33.71 4.62 57.06
CA LEU A 618 34.18 4.99 58.38
C LEU A 618 33.21 6.03 58.92
N ILE A 619 32.54 5.71 60.03
CA ILE A 619 31.59 6.59 60.67
C ILE A 619 32.18 7.01 62.06
N LEU A 620 32.30 8.31 62.28
CA LEU A 620 32.68 8.92 63.53
C LEU A 620 31.51 9.73 64.07
N ALA A 621 31.01 9.38 65.25
CA ALA A 621 29.86 10.05 65.82
C ALA A 621 30.10 10.42 67.25
N TYR A 622 29.66 11.60 67.64
CA TYR A 622 29.70 12.12 69.00
C TYR A 622 28.30 12.44 69.49
N LYS A 623 27.93 11.92 70.63
CA LYS A 623 26.67 12.21 71.27
C LYS A 623 26.89 12.87 72.64
N ARG A 624 26.21 14.01 72.88
CA ARG A 624 26.13 14.71 74.18
C ARG A 624 24.69 15.10 74.46
N ASN A 625 24.14 14.59 75.55
CA ASN A 625 22.74 14.77 75.93
C ASN A 625 21.79 14.30 74.79
N GLU A 626 20.95 15.18 74.31
CA GLU A 626 19.96 14.90 73.29
C GLU A 626 20.46 15.16 71.85
N PHE A 627 21.71 15.61 71.70
CA PHE A 627 22.31 15.94 70.41
C PHE A 627 23.35 14.91 69.97
N LEU A 628 23.20 14.44 68.73
CA LEU A 628 24.15 13.56 68.09
C LEU A 628 24.66 14.25 66.83
N SER A 629 25.94 14.22 66.56
CA SER A 629 26.53 14.69 65.32
C SER A 629 27.73 13.85 64.91
N GLY A 630 28.07 13.88 63.66
CA GLY A 630 29.23 13.13 63.18
C GLY A 630 29.51 13.31 61.72
N ILE A 631 30.46 12.52 61.27
CA ILE A 631 30.88 12.42 59.88
C ILE A 631 30.87 10.96 59.43
N SER A 632 30.58 10.70 58.13
CA SER A 632 30.84 9.45 57.51
C SER A 632 31.67 9.68 56.25
N ILE A 633 32.63 8.82 56.03
CA ILE A 633 33.44 8.76 54.86
C ILE A 633 33.11 7.42 54.18
N ASP A 634 32.55 7.48 52.99
CA ASP A 634 32.14 6.30 52.28
C ASP A 634 32.91 6.22 50.96
N LYS A 635 33.40 5.03 50.61
CA LYS A 635 34.02 4.70 49.35
C LYS A 635 33.26 3.50 48.74
N SER A 636 32.55 3.74 47.66
CA SER A 636 31.85 2.73 46.95
C SER A 636 32.60 2.36 45.66
N THR A 637 32.87 1.07 45.49
CA THR A 637 33.48 0.52 44.28
C THR A 637 32.42 -0.30 43.56
N LEU A 638 32.17 0.02 42.30
CA LEU A 638 31.15 -0.64 41.49
C LEU A 638 31.72 -1.91 40.82
N THR A 639 30.83 -2.69 40.18
CA THR A 639 31.15 -3.93 39.47
C THR A 639 32.29 -3.78 38.45
N LEU A 640 32.35 -2.62 37.81
CA LEU A 640 33.50 -2.24 36.98
C LEU A 640 34.60 -1.72 37.88
N LYS A 641 35.75 -2.40 37.89
CA LYS A 641 36.85 -2.14 38.81
C LYS A 641 37.34 -0.70 38.90
N ASP A 642 37.05 0.10 37.86
CA ASP A 642 37.52 1.50 37.79
C ASP A 642 36.42 2.51 38.18
N ASP A 643 35.22 2.05 38.50
CA ASP A 643 34.11 2.90 38.89
C ASP A 643 34.07 3.06 40.37
N SER A 644 34.03 4.31 40.82
CA SER A 644 33.99 4.64 42.27
C SER A 644 33.09 5.82 42.56
N ILE A 645 32.48 5.79 43.72
CA ILE A 645 31.75 6.90 44.31
C ILE A 645 32.30 7.10 45.70
N ASN A 646 32.91 8.25 45.96
CA ASN A 646 33.40 8.62 47.23
C ASN A 646 32.52 9.71 47.83
N SER A 647 32.11 9.58 49.08
CA SER A 647 31.29 10.61 49.73
C SER A 647 31.73 10.94 51.11
N LEU A 648 31.60 12.20 51.47
CA LEU A 648 31.77 12.71 52.80
C LEU A 648 30.41 13.23 53.29
N SER A 649 29.92 12.62 54.34
CA SER A 649 28.64 13.02 54.97
C SER A 649 28.80 13.65 56.31
N PHE A 650 28.06 14.72 56.51
CA PHE A 650 27.90 15.36 57.87
C PHE A 650 26.49 15.09 58.35
N PHE A 651 26.35 14.68 59.57
CA PHE A 651 25.02 14.40 60.08
C PHE A 651 24.83 15.03 61.46
N ALA A 652 23.60 15.38 61.78
CA ALA A 652 23.14 15.83 63.04
C ALA A 652 21.74 15.31 63.37
N SER A 653 21.53 14.96 64.60
CA SER A 653 20.23 14.56 65.13
C SER A 653 19.96 15.17 66.47
N LYS A 654 18.77 15.71 66.67
CA LYS A 654 18.32 16.24 67.99
C LYS A 654 17.08 15.45 68.41
N ASN A 655 17.18 14.88 69.63
CA ASN A 655 16.11 14.14 70.25
C ASN A 655 15.28 15.03 71.18
N TYR A 656 13.98 14.87 71.08
CA TYR A 656 12.99 15.50 72.00
C TYR A 656 12.31 14.40 72.80
N LEU A 657 12.50 14.40 74.12
CA LEU A 657 11.96 13.39 75.04
C LEU A 657 10.60 13.84 75.61
N PHE A 658 9.56 13.07 75.31
CA PHE A 658 8.23 13.26 75.86
C PHE A 658 7.83 12.02 76.68
N LYS A 659 7.86 12.06 78.01
CA LYS A 659 7.48 11.03 78.99
C LYS A 659 7.86 9.55 78.63
N LYS A 660 7.42 9.01 77.54
CA LYS A 660 7.72 7.67 77.04
C LYS A 660 7.90 7.61 75.48
N GLU A 661 7.88 8.78 74.88
CA GLU A 661 7.97 8.92 73.45
C GLU A 661 9.19 9.76 73.09
N ASN A 662 9.88 9.41 72.04
CA ASN A 662 11.00 10.17 71.53
C ASN A 662 10.75 10.58 70.07
N LEU A 663 10.87 11.89 69.87
CA LEU A 663 10.87 12.45 68.54
C LEU A 663 12.29 12.86 68.16
N SER A 664 12.84 12.44 67.06
CA SER A 664 14.13 12.90 66.53
C SER A 664 14.03 13.66 65.28
N LEU A 665 14.66 14.83 65.20
CA LEU A 665 14.87 15.57 63.94
C LEU A 665 16.27 15.23 63.47
N ASN A 666 16.37 14.78 62.23
CA ASN A 666 17.62 14.33 61.64
C ASN A 666 17.93 15.15 60.39
N ILE A 667 19.18 15.54 60.25
CA ILE A 667 19.71 16.25 59.11
C ILE A 667 20.96 15.51 58.66
N ILE A 668 21.05 15.23 57.35
CA ILE A 668 22.26 14.66 56.74
C ILE A 668 22.57 15.49 55.52
N TYR A 669 23.81 15.89 55.38
CA TYR A 669 24.36 16.45 54.17
C TYR A 669 25.49 15.54 53.71
N SER A 670 25.43 15.11 52.47
CA SER A 670 26.47 14.30 51.82
C SER A 670 26.92 14.99 50.54
N SER A 671 28.22 15.05 50.35
CA SER A 671 28.83 15.53 49.12
C SER A 671 29.90 14.54 48.71
N GLY A 672 29.99 14.26 47.40
CA GLY A 672 30.92 13.30 46.90
C GLY A 672 31.25 13.45 45.43
N ASP A 673 32.31 12.81 45.04
CA ASP A 673 32.75 12.66 43.65
C ASP A 673 32.45 11.28 43.14
N SER A 674 32.06 11.22 41.89
CA SER A 674 31.71 9.98 41.16
C SER A 674 32.58 9.85 39.94
N GLU A 675 33.27 8.73 39.81
CA GLU A 675 33.93 8.31 38.58
C GLU A 675 33.18 7.08 38.04
N LEU A 676 32.50 7.23 36.92
CA LEU A 676 31.70 6.18 36.31
C LEU A 676 32.16 5.91 34.90
N THR A 677 32.12 4.64 34.52
CA THR A 677 32.36 4.19 33.14
C THR A 677 31.06 3.67 32.60
N ARG A 678 30.54 4.38 31.59
CA ARG A 678 29.44 3.88 30.79
C ARG A 678 29.96 2.84 29.80
N GLN A 679 29.43 1.62 29.87
CA GLN A 679 29.73 0.57 28.91
C GLN A 679 28.52 0.34 28.01
N ARG A 680 28.76 0.34 26.67
CA ARG A 680 27.78 -0.04 25.68
C ARG A 680 28.43 -0.91 24.63
N THR A 681 27.73 -1.95 24.24
CA THR A 681 28.15 -2.80 23.11
C THR A 681 27.45 -2.32 21.86
N LEU A 682 28.20 -1.82 20.90
CA LEU A 682 27.71 -1.58 19.57
C LEU A 682 27.97 -2.81 18.71
N ASN A 683 26.91 -3.33 18.11
CA ASN A 683 27.00 -4.43 17.17
C ASN A 683 27.15 -3.83 15.77
N PHE A 684 28.35 -3.92 15.21
CA PHE A 684 28.64 -3.48 13.85
C PHE A 684 28.26 -4.58 12.88
N ASN A 685 27.09 -4.48 12.27
CA ASN A 685 26.68 -5.42 11.22
C ASN A 685 27.58 -5.36 9.98
N THR A 686 28.16 -4.18 9.72
CA THR A 686 29.10 -3.96 8.61
C THR A 686 30.40 -4.74 8.75
N LEU A 687 30.83 -5.08 9.97
CA LEU A 687 32.08 -5.74 10.27
C LEU A 687 31.92 -7.13 10.90
N SER A 688 30.70 -7.59 11.13
CA SER A 688 30.40 -8.80 11.92
C SER A 688 31.12 -8.81 13.27
N LYS A 689 31.32 -7.65 13.86
CA LYS A 689 32.01 -7.44 15.12
C LYS A 689 31.11 -6.70 16.10
N SER A 690 31.26 -6.99 17.36
CA SER A 690 30.77 -6.17 18.45
C SER A 690 31.94 -5.42 19.09
N GLU A 691 31.78 -4.15 19.33
CA GLU A 691 32.74 -3.32 20.02
C GLU A 691 32.19 -2.89 21.37
N LEU A 692 32.92 -3.18 22.43
CA LEU A 692 32.59 -2.70 23.77
C LEU A 692 33.19 -1.30 23.94
N LEU A 693 32.31 -0.29 23.91
CA LEU A 693 32.70 1.09 24.10
C LEU A 693 32.69 1.43 25.59
N ARG A 694 33.75 2.08 26.06
CA ARG A 694 33.89 2.53 27.46
C ARG A 694 34.10 4.05 27.48
N MET A 695 33.13 4.78 28.01
CA MET A 695 33.18 6.22 28.17
C MET A 695 33.29 6.54 29.65
N LYS A 696 34.23 7.39 30.02
CA LYS A 696 34.46 7.81 31.42
C LYS A 696 33.78 9.14 31.68
N SER A 697 33.15 9.25 32.83
CA SER A 697 32.57 10.47 33.33
C SER A 697 33.04 10.71 34.79
N SER A 698 33.30 11.96 35.14
CA SER A 698 33.60 12.38 36.50
C SER A 698 32.70 13.56 36.82
N PHE A 699 32.04 13.53 37.97
CA PHE A 699 31.15 14.59 38.41
C PHE A 699 30.96 14.60 39.92
N ASP A 700 30.66 15.77 40.45
CA ASP A 700 30.32 15.94 41.82
C ASP A 700 28.82 15.82 42.06
N SER A 701 28.46 15.27 43.22
CA SER A 701 27.05 15.15 43.61
C SER A 701 26.89 15.53 45.08
N SER A 702 25.71 16.00 45.41
CA SER A 702 25.38 16.29 46.80
C SER A 702 23.96 15.81 47.11
N SER A 703 23.74 15.44 48.37
CA SER A 703 22.40 15.11 48.86
C SER A 703 22.15 15.71 50.24
N PHE A 704 20.92 16.16 50.42
CA PHE A 704 20.45 16.72 51.67
C PHE A 704 19.22 15.97 52.12
N TYR A 705 19.31 15.33 53.33
CA TYR A 705 18.18 14.67 53.96
C TYR A 705 17.70 15.47 55.16
N LEU A 706 16.40 15.68 55.23
CA LEU A 706 15.69 16.21 56.39
C LEU A 706 14.55 15.24 56.74
N GLY A 707 14.58 14.74 57.98
CA GLY A 707 13.56 13.78 58.41
C GLY A 707 13.25 13.82 59.91
N VAL A 708 12.07 13.34 60.20
CA VAL A 708 11.56 13.19 61.56
C VAL A 708 11.28 11.73 61.84
N ASN A 709 11.82 11.21 62.93
CA ASN A 709 11.54 9.84 63.37
C ASN A 709 10.87 9.87 64.75
N TYR A 710 9.91 9.00 64.93
CA TYR A 710 9.14 8.80 66.14
C TYR A 710 9.45 7.41 66.72
N LEU A 711 9.85 7.35 67.95
CA LEU A 711 10.15 6.14 68.71
C LEU A 711 9.06 5.89 69.73
N GLN A 712 8.48 4.70 69.71
CA GLN A 712 7.53 4.25 70.71
C GLN A 712 8.01 3.01 71.46
N ASP A 713 8.05 3.07 72.77
CA ASP A 713 8.28 1.94 73.68
C ASP A 713 6.95 1.33 74.12
N PHE A 714 6.78 0.02 73.93
CA PHE A 714 5.56 -0.69 74.34
C PHE A 714 5.76 -1.26 75.79
N MET A 715 4.89 -0.86 76.77
CA MET A 715 4.99 -1.28 78.17
C MET A 715 4.97 -2.81 78.36
N ASN A 716 4.31 -3.56 77.43
CA ASN A 716 4.17 -5.00 77.60
C ASN A 716 5.24 -5.80 76.82
N LEU A 717 6.12 -5.13 76.09
CA LEU A 717 7.18 -5.72 75.27
C LEU A 717 8.48 -4.87 75.43
N PRO A 718 9.12 -4.85 76.61
CA PRO A 718 10.25 -3.94 76.92
C PRO A 718 11.50 -4.25 76.07
N GLU A 719 11.59 -5.43 75.51
CA GLU A 719 12.66 -5.83 74.57
C GLU A 719 12.50 -5.30 73.18
N TRP A 720 11.28 -4.78 72.82
CA TRP A 720 10.98 -4.28 71.52
C TRP A 720 10.82 -2.78 71.47
N LYS A 721 11.38 -2.18 70.42
CA LYS A 721 11.25 -0.73 70.17
C LYS A 721 10.83 -0.58 68.70
N PHE A 722 9.81 0.23 68.46
CA PHE A 722 9.27 0.51 67.11
C PHE A 722 9.58 1.98 66.77
N TYR A 723 9.99 2.19 65.54
CA TYR A 723 10.30 3.48 64.95
C TYR A 723 9.49 3.69 63.71
N GLY A 724 8.81 4.86 63.58
CA GLY A 724 8.23 5.35 62.37
C GLY A 724 8.92 6.67 61.95
N GLY A 725 9.14 6.87 60.70
CA GLY A 725 9.81 8.08 60.20
C GLY A 725 9.31 8.55 58.86
N LEU A 726 9.36 9.88 58.68
CA LEU A 726 9.13 10.54 57.41
C LEU A 726 10.27 11.50 57.13
N GLY A 727 10.75 11.51 55.89
CA GLY A 727 11.82 12.41 55.49
C GLY A 727 11.77 12.72 54.01
N SER A 728 12.47 13.77 53.65
CA SER A 728 12.70 14.17 52.27
C SER A 728 14.19 14.22 51.99
N VAL A 729 14.57 13.80 50.83
CA VAL A 729 15.92 13.93 50.28
C VAL A 729 15.88 14.84 49.09
N TYR A 730 16.82 15.75 49.03
CA TYR A 730 17.12 16.50 47.83
C TYR A 730 18.49 16.04 47.32
N TYR A 731 18.56 15.53 46.12
CA TYR A 731 19.79 15.12 45.45
C TYR A 731 20.11 16.11 44.34
N SER A 732 21.35 16.50 44.17
CA SER A 732 21.86 17.38 43.15
C SER A 732 23.14 16.80 42.57
N GLN A 733 23.33 16.90 41.28
CA GLN A 733 24.50 16.46 40.58
C GLN A 733 24.97 17.56 39.62
N GLU A 734 26.26 17.82 39.56
CA GLU A 734 26.82 18.77 38.60
C GLU A 734 26.89 18.16 37.21
N GLY A 735 26.82 19.05 36.23
CA GLY A 735 26.97 18.69 34.81
C GLY A 735 28.38 18.14 34.52
N PHE A 736 28.48 17.24 33.56
CA PHE A 736 29.76 16.64 33.21
C PHE A 736 29.87 16.37 31.71
N GLN A 737 31.11 16.16 31.25
CA GLN A 737 31.39 15.72 29.89
C GLN A 737 32.08 14.35 29.96
N GLU A 738 31.56 13.42 29.14
CA GLU A 738 32.23 12.15 28.95
C GLU A 738 33.60 12.32 28.26
N SER A 739 34.51 11.41 28.55
CA SER A 739 35.82 11.37 27.94
C SER A 739 36.10 9.98 27.32
N ASN A 740 37.11 9.92 26.48
CA ASN A 740 37.60 8.67 25.87
C ASN A 740 36.62 7.95 24.91
N HIS A 741 35.69 8.68 24.33
CA HIS A 741 34.84 8.09 23.30
C HIS A 741 35.67 7.80 22.04
N PRO A 742 35.70 6.55 21.51
CA PRO A 742 36.55 6.15 20.39
C PRO A 742 36.29 6.90 19.08
N ARG A 743 35.10 7.47 18.94
CA ARG A 743 34.67 8.25 17.75
C ARG A 743 34.49 9.73 18.03
N ASN A 744 35.11 10.24 19.07
CA ASN A 744 35.01 11.63 19.53
C ASN A 744 33.59 12.12 19.81
N LEU A 745 32.68 11.21 20.15
CA LEU A 745 31.31 11.53 20.54
C LEU A 745 31.22 11.57 22.06
N ASN A 746 31.94 12.49 22.68
CA ASN A 746 31.86 12.72 24.12
C ASN A 746 30.58 13.50 24.45
N LEU A 747 29.67 12.87 25.18
CA LEU A 747 28.39 13.50 25.54
C LEU A 747 28.61 14.49 26.70
N THR A 748 27.95 15.63 26.65
CA THR A 748 27.91 16.63 27.72
C THR A 748 26.55 16.63 28.36
N PHE A 749 26.50 16.60 29.68
CA PHE A 749 25.29 16.59 30.48
C PHE A 749 25.27 17.85 31.36
N GLU A 750 24.09 18.45 31.53
CA GLU A 750 23.90 19.60 32.40
C GLU A 750 23.63 19.16 33.84
N ASP A 751 23.70 20.15 34.76
CA ASP A 751 23.35 19.96 36.16
C ASP A 751 21.90 19.47 36.30
N PHE A 752 21.66 18.57 37.26
CA PHE A 752 20.32 18.16 37.56
C PHE A 752 20.09 17.97 39.06
N SER A 753 18.83 18.01 39.47
CA SER A 753 18.44 17.76 40.86
C SER A 753 17.14 16.96 40.93
N ARG A 754 16.99 16.23 42.05
CA ARG A 754 15.80 15.39 42.25
C ARG A 754 15.45 15.33 43.76
N SER A 755 14.15 15.27 44.07
CA SER A 755 13.64 15.12 45.41
C SER A 755 12.96 13.78 45.62
N PHE A 756 13.16 13.19 46.79
CA PHE A 756 12.57 11.91 47.18
C PHE A 756 11.87 12.04 48.54
N LEU A 757 10.77 11.30 48.71
CA LEU A 757 10.14 11.11 50.02
C LEU A 757 10.49 9.72 50.55
N ILE A 758 10.83 9.64 51.82
CA ILE A 758 11.14 8.38 52.51
C ILE A 758 10.16 8.17 53.64
N ALA A 759 9.48 7.05 53.66
CA ALA A 759 8.68 6.61 54.79
C ALA A 759 9.31 5.36 55.39
N SER A 760 9.59 5.39 56.67
CA SER A 760 10.37 4.35 57.36
C SER A 760 9.58 3.67 58.44
N LEU A 761 9.69 2.35 58.54
CA LEU A 761 9.20 1.53 59.63
C LEU A 761 10.32 0.61 60.10
N ASN A 762 10.65 0.66 61.41
CA ASN A 762 11.69 -0.18 61.96
C ASN A 762 11.20 -0.82 63.28
N ALA A 763 11.56 -2.08 63.49
CA ALA A 763 11.33 -2.83 64.72
C ALA A 763 12.67 -3.34 65.23
N LYS A 764 13.04 -2.97 66.42
CA LYS A 764 14.25 -3.40 67.06
C LYS A 764 13.93 -4.26 68.25
N TYR A 765 14.57 -5.42 68.34
CA TYR A 765 14.57 -6.34 69.46
C TYR A 765 15.90 -6.35 70.16
N GLU A 766 15.93 -6.19 71.53
CA GLU A 766 17.12 -6.28 72.32
C GLU A 766 16.99 -7.39 73.40
N SER A 767 17.78 -8.44 73.23
CA SER A 767 17.71 -9.57 74.15
C SER A 767 18.12 -9.16 75.57
N LYS A 768 17.64 -9.89 76.61
CA LYS A 768 18.29 -9.91 77.92
C LYS A 768 19.71 -10.41 77.76
N ALA A 769 20.58 -10.10 78.75
CA ALA A 769 21.99 -10.53 78.72
C ALA A 769 22.10 -12.06 78.51
N LEU A 770 22.98 -12.49 77.59
CA LEU A 770 23.20 -13.89 77.22
C LEU A 770 24.23 -14.58 78.14
N THR A 771 24.88 -13.82 79.07
CA THR A 771 25.90 -14.33 79.96
C THR A 771 25.65 -13.85 81.39
N PHE A 772 26.13 -14.62 82.39
CA PHE A 772 26.01 -14.33 83.81
C PHE A 772 26.59 -12.94 84.29
N ASN A 773 27.42 -12.29 83.45
CA ASN A 773 27.99 -10.97 83.73
C ASN A 773 27.31 -9.83 82.97
N ASP A 774 26.09 -9.98 82.46
CA ASP A 774 25.31 -8.99 81.71
C ASP A 774 26.10 -8.24 80.58
N SER A 775 27.19 -8.89 80.11
CA SER A 775 28.16 -8.23 79.21
C SER A 775 27.94 -8.53 77.68
N LEU A 776 27.14 -9.53 77.36
CA LEU A 776 26.87 -9.93 75.94
C LEU A 776 25.39 -9.88 75.68
N LYS A 777 24.98 -9.18 74.59
CA LYS A 777 23.60 -9.05 74.18
C LYS A 777 23.47 -9.32 72.67
N LEU A 778 22.32 -9.87 72.29
CA LEU A 778 21.90 -9.97 70.89
C LEU A 778 20.86 -8.90 70.60
N VAL A 779 21.04 -8.16 69.56
CA VAL A 779 20.08 -7.18 69.04
C VAL A 779 19.68 -7.51 67.61
N GLY A 780 18.39 -7.64 67.43
CA GLY A 780 17.80 -7.77 66.05
C GLY A 780 17.14 -6.50 65.67
N ASN A 781 17.26 -6.09 64.45
CA ASN A 781 16.55 -4.96 63.85
C ASN A 781 15.94 -5.40 62.50
N VAL A 782 14.65 -5.13 62.30
CA VAL A 782 13.95 -5.30 61.01
C VAL A 782 13.59 -3.91 60.53
N TYR A 783 13.92 -3.59 59.30
CA TYR A 783 13.63 -2.27 58.73
C TYR A 783 12.93 -2.37 57.39
N PHE A 784 12.09 -1.37 57.12
CA PHE A 784 11.45 -1.15 55.87
C PHE A 784 11.45 0.35 55.58
N ASP A 785 12.02 0.73 54.45
CA ASP A 785 12.07 2.09 53.96
C ASP A 785 11.40 2.17 52.61
N TYR A 786 10.22 2.78 52.56
CA TYR A 786 9.52 3.09 51.31
C TYR A 786 10.11 4.38 50.74
N ILE A 787 10.49 4.32 49.46
CA ILE A 787 11.07 5.45 48.74
C ILE A 787 10.09 5.85 47.61
N SER A 788 9.47 7.01 47.77
CA SER A 788 8.60 7.59 46.77
C SER A 788 9.36 8.64 45.98
N ASP A 789 9.18 8.62 44.68
CA ASP A 789 9.68 9.67 43.82
C ASP A 789 8.74 10.88 43.94
N ALA A 790 9.27 12.01 44.39
CA ALA A 790 8.49 13.24 44.58
C ALA A 790 8.78 14.20 43.40
N GLY A 791 8.26 13.91 42.24
CA GLY A 791 8.29 14.86 41.13
C GLY A 791 8.54 14.25 39.75
N GLU A 792 8.13 14.98 38.72
CA GLU A 792 8.47 14.70 37.34
C GLU A 792 9.99 14.84 37.16
N MET A 793 10.54 13.99 36.29
CA MET A 793 11.94 14.03 35.94
C MET A 793 12.32 15.32 35.26
N ASP A 794 13.37 15.93 35.81
CA ASP A 794 14.05 17.04 35.16
C ASP A 794 14.72 16.56 33.86
N SER A 795 14.61 17.39 32.85
CA SER A 795 15.16 17.13 31.53
C SER A 795 16.69 17.24 31.57
N PHE A 796 17.36 16.22 31.06
CA PHE A 796 18.76 16.33 30.70
C PHE A 796 18.87 17.09 29.38
N ILE A 797 19.63 18.15 29.41
CA ILE A 797 20.00 18.87 28.21
C ILE A 797 21.32 18.29 27.75
N HIS A 798 21.27 17.50 26.67
CA HIS A 798 22.47 17.27 25.91
C HIS A 798 22.76 18.56 25.16
N LYS A 799 23.87 19.22 25.43
CA LYS A 799 24.22 20.53 24.86
C LYS A 799 24.16 20.58 23.34
N ASP A 800 24.27 19.44 22.69
CA ASP A 800 24.33 19.28 21.24
C ASP A 800 23.12 18.56 20.65
N LEU A 801 22.35 17.79 21.44
CA LEU A 801 21.14 17.06 20.96
C LEU A 801 19.83 17.74 21.39
N GLY A 802 19.91 18.86 22.13
CA GLY A 802 18.74 19.48 22.76
C GLY A 802 18.29 18.74 24.03
N THR A 803 17.16 19.10 24.55
CA THR A 803 16.63 18.52 25.80
C THR A 803 16.19 17.08 25.59
N ILE A 804 16.91 16.11 26.12
CA ILE A 804 16.47 14.72 26.21
C ILE A 804 15.71 14.56 27.52
N LYS A 805 14.40 14.35 27.46
CA LYS A 805 13.64 13.94 28.65
C LYS A 805 13.91 12.46 28.91
N ILE A 806 14.54 12.15 30.00
CA ILE A 806 14.71 10.77 30.47
C ILE A 806 13.57 10.51 31.46
N ASP A 807 12.55 9.84 31.01
CA ASP A 807 11.47 9.40 31.86
C ASP A 807 11.92 8.12 32.59
N ASN A 808 12.40 8.28 33.80
CA ASN A 808 12.72 7.17 34.68
C ASN A 808 11.46 6.79 35.45
N ASN A 809 10.62 5.96 34.88
CA ASN A 809 9.59 5.25 35.65
C ASN A 809 10.21 4.15 36.55
N GLU A 810 11.53 4.05 36.62
CA GLU A 810 12.21 3.17 37.55
C GLU A 810 12.32 3.89 38.90
N SER A 811 11.34 3.66 39.76
CA SER A 811 11.44 4.02 41.19
C SER A 811 12.66 3.33 41.81
N LEU A 812 13.39 4.05 42.67
CA LEU A 812 14.35 3.39 43.55
C LEU A 812 13.65 2.29 44.32
N GLU A 813 14.33 1.15 44.51
CA GLU A 813 13.74 0.07 45.29
C GLU A 813 13.52 0.46 46.73
N ASP A 814 12.38 0.11 47.31
CA ASP A 814 12.15 0.11 48.74
C ASP A 814 13.20 -0.76 49.43
N LEU A 815 13.79 -0.26 50.50
CA LEU A 815 14.81 -0.98 51.20
C LEU A 815 14.21 -1.68 52.44
N TYR A 816 14.36 -2.98 52.48
CA TYR A 816 13.97 -3.75 53.69
C TYR A 816 15.02 -4.81 54.01
N GLY A 817 15.11 -5.14 55.28
CA GLY A 817 16.07 -6.14 55.70
C GLY A 817 16.02 -6.40 57.20
N ILE A 818 16.90 -7.33 57.61
CA ILE A 818 17.11 -7.75 58.99
C ILE A 818 18.58 -7.54 59.30
N GLU A 819 18.84 -6.95 60.43
CA GLU A 819 20.20 -6.80 60.98
C GLU A 819 20.30 -7.44 62.34
N LEU A 820 21.33 -8.22 62.54
CA LEU A 820 21.67 -8.88 63.80
C LEU A 820 22.97 -8.32 64.31
N SER A 821 22.95 -7.92 65.58
CA SER A 821 24.15 -7.36 66.29
C SER A 821 24.49 -8.18 67.51
N LEU A 822 25.73 -8.57 67.61
CA LEU A 822 26.27 -9.14 68.82
C LEU A 822 27.06 -8.02 69.60
N ILE A 823 26.58 -7.68 70.77
CA ILE A 823 27.10 -6.51 71.53
C ILE A 823 27.80 -6.98 72.78
N LYS A 824 29.06 -6.63 72.93
CA LYS A 824 29.86 -6.87 74.15
C LYS A 824 30.06 -5.57 74.91
N ASN A 825 29.55 -5.50 76.13
CA ASN A 825 29.72 -4.33 77.01
C ASN A 825 30.93 -4.47 77.85
N PHE A 826 31.70 -3.40 77.95
CA PHE A 826 32.81 -3.21 78.92
C PHE A 826 32.44 -2.04 79.84
N LYS A 827 33.20 -1.88 81.00
CA LYS A 827 32.88 -0.83 81.99
C LYS A 827 32.72 0.58 81.41
N LYS A 828 33.57 0.95 80.47
CA LYS A 828 33.55 2.26 79.77
C LYS A 828 33.48 2.21 78.26
N SER A 829 33.28 1.05 77.68
CA SER A 829 33.21 0.90 76.26
C SER A 829 32.28 -0.22 75.83
N LEU A 830 31.96 -0.26 74.57
CA LEU A 830 31.11 -1.25 73.94
C LEU A 830 31.73 -1.62 72.57
N LEU A 831 31.80 -2.91 72.32
CA LEU A 831 32.17 -3.46 71.05
C LEU A 831 30.95 -4.18 70.46
N SER A 832 30.56 -3.90 69.17
CA SER A 832 29.51 -4.66 68.51
C SER A 832 29.92 -5.10 67.11
N PHE A 833 29.48 -6.30 66.82
CA PHE A 833 29.62 -6.92 65.53
C PHE A 833 28.22 -7.05 64.90
N ASN A 834 28.00 -6.44 63.74
CA ASN A 834 26.69 -6.47 63.12
C ASN A 834 26.75 -7.14 61.74
N PHE A 835 25.68 -7.89 61.44
CA PHE A 835 25.44 -8.52 60.18
C PHE A 835 24.05 -8.10 59.70
N GLY A 836 23.93 -7.64 58.46
CA GLY A 836 22.65 -7.25 57.90
C GLY A 836 22.43 -7.91 56.56
N PHE A 837 21.19 -8.33 56.34
CA PHE A 837 20.71 -8.91 55.07
C PHE A 837 19.43 -8.23 54.70
N GLY A 838 19.35 -7.80 53.44
CA GLY A 838 18.17 -7.13 52.88
C GLY A 838 18.03 -7.39 51.41
N ASN A 839 16.95 -6.83 50.82
CA ASN A 839 16.71 -6.96 49.38
C ASN A 839 17.78 -6.28 48.51
N ALA A 840 18.37 -5.17 49.02
CA ALA A 840 19.34 -4.40 48.25
C ALA A 840 20.68 -4.21 49.00
N ILE A 841 20.81 -4.66 50.22
CA ILE A 841 22.01 -4.44 51.07
C ILE A 841 22.37 -5.69 51.86
N GLU A 842 23.60 -6.11 51.74
CA GLU A 842 24.29 -6.96 52.73
C GLU A 842 25.35 -6.14 53.41
N ASN A 843 25.39 -6.15 54.73
CA ASN A 843 26.37 -5.37 55.49
C ASN A 843 27.03 -6.12 56.62
N TYR A 844 28.29 -5.79 56.84
CA TYR A 844 29.10 -6.26 57.96
C TYR A 844 29.74 -5.04 58.59
N SER A 845 29.54 -4.83 59.93
CA SER A 845 30.19 -3.71 60.63
C SER A 845 30.79 -4.08 61.98
N LEU A 846 31.87 -3.42 62.29
CA LEU A 846 32.51 -3.42 63.61
C LEU A 846 32.34 -2.01 64.17
N ASN A 847 31.68 -1.92 65.34
CA ASN A 847 31.50 -0.67 66.07
C ASN A 847 32.24 -0.71 67.35
N TYR A 848 33.01 0.34 67.66
CA TYR A 848 33.60 0.59 68.95
C TYR A 848 33.06 1.90 69.50
N ARG A 849 32.53 1.81 70.71
CA ARG A 849 31.95 2.95 71.46
C ARG A 849 32.66 3.22 72.76
N LEU A 850 33.02 4.46 73.01
CA LEU A 850 33.52 4.94 74.30
C LEU A 850 32.41 5.72 75.03
N ASN A 851 32.09 5.31 76.27
CA ASN A 851 31.12 5.99 77.10
C ASN A 851 31.86 6.92 78.10
N PHE A 852 31.40 8.13 78.20
CA PHE A 852 31.98 9.11 79.20
C PHE A 852 31.11 9.29 80.43
#